data_bc23d45c3e9272e8968973f31e0a5782
#
_entry.id   bc23d45c3e9272e8968973f31e0a5782
#
_cell.length_a   1.000
_cell.length_b   1.000
_cell.length_c   1.000
_cell.angle_alpha   90.00
_cell.angle_beta   90.00
_cell.angle_gamma   90.00
#
_symmetry.space_group_name_H-M   'P 1'
#
loop_
_entity.id
_entity.type
_entity.pdbx_description
1 polymer ?
#
loop_
_entity_poly.entity_id
_entity_poly.type
_entity_poly.pdbx_seq_one_letter_code
_entity_poly.pdbx_strand_id
1 'polypeptide(L)'
;MSTPSSQPLLKPLVLSLMFVLALQAGAQEPVPPVPPTPPVPPVPAPAPPAPDTPAVVAAPPSPAAVAAAVAAKPDPNGAKPYAEVIKGAHRLGGFLTLYQKDEKVWIELRPEQFDKPFFMSVNNSNGIGERGVYGGQMGRSEIVMFKKIGALVQLIALNTDYRAKPGTPLALAVAQGFSDSLLSTAAVVSAPHPQNKGVLVEANALLFSDIPAYSTRLEYAFRMPYVLDPRNTSFSSVRSDDTMTGFHVNAHFAVPRIAAAPLVVTAIPYIPPPYTLPDARSMFLGFYYSFAPLPEQPMHARPADDRIGHFVSTSYDYSDDLKPNISTHVISRWRLEKQDPSLPLSAPKQPIVYWLDKNIPEKYRESVKQGVLAWNAAFEKIGFKDAIVVKQQSEQDAFDTLDARHASIRWYLGSDAGFAIGPRQVDPRSGEIIDADIAMSDVFARGARRMASEDTRFQPEQAYKMPDPSRCDYALESSQEMGFAMELLEARGDMEMDSPKAEAVAQAYVRSVIMHEVGHTLGLRHNFRSSTIYKLQQLQDSAFTSKNGLGGSIMDYTPFNLALKGEPQGEYVMSALGPYDYWAIEYAYKQIDEGSEKEELAKIAARSSEPQLAFGTDQEAYGGVSDPDVNIFDLGSDPLAYFQKRLAMSRELWDRVQTRRLKPGESYATLRRSFEYGFSQFARTMPVVVKYVGGVTHLRDHAGTGRATFTPVPVERQRAALKMVTNNLFKADSFKFSAATVSRLGNDQLDSYGKPDVSVGSYVLALQSAALDQLLSDAVAGRLLDSKEKSDDPRKVLGLDELYASVQAAVWSELKAGKDISGMRRNLQREHLKRVVTILLRPSGFMRADARSLQRQQAIALQGDILRAMSGPLSNEAKAHLAESYETLNQALKAPLLRTGA
;
A
#
# COMPACT_ATOMS: atom_id res chain seq x y z
N MET A 1 41.85 8.93 26.63
CA MET A 1 41.39 10.33 26.61
C MET A 1 40.98 10.66 25.20
N SER A 2 39.74 10.70 24.96
CA SER A 2 38.98 11.29 23.85
C SER A 2 37.72 10.46 23.63
N THR A 3 36.62 11.06 24.02
CA THR A 3 35.26 10.51 23.95
C THR A 3 34.76 10.55 22.50
N PRO A 4 34.06 9.52 22.00
CA PRO A 4 33.26 9.65 20.80
C PRO A 4 31.82 10.06 21.16
N SER A 5 31.37 11.13 20.55
CA SER A 5 30.00 11.63 20.58
C SER A 5 29.03 10.65 19.91
N SER A 6 28.07 10.15 20.67
CA SER A 6 26.94 9.38 20.15
C SER A 6 25.90 10.31 19.53
N GLN A 7 25.68 10.21 18.21
CA GLN A 7 24.48 10.75 17.57
C GLN A 7 23.37 9.69 17.60
N PRO A 8 22.11 10.07 17.84
CA PRO A 8 20.99 9.14 17.83
C PRO A 8 20.59 8.78 16.38
N LEU A 9 20.43 7.49 16.14
CA LEU A 9 19.90 6.92 14.90
C LEU A 9 18.45 7.39 14.68
N LEU A 10 18.25 8.25 13.69
CA LEU A 10 16.92 8.58 13.14
C LEU A 10 16.33 7.34 12.45
N LYS A 11 15.07 7.07 12.72
CA LYS A 11 14.31 5.94 12.17
C LYS A 11 14.36 5.93 10.62
N PRO A 12 14.47 4.77 9.96
CA PRO A 12 14.61 4.66 8.50
C PRO A 12 13.43 5.22 7.68
N LEU A 13 12.29 5.49 8.30
CA LEU A 13 11.09 6.03 7.63
C LEU A 13 11.26 7.48 7.13
N VAL A 14 12.12 8.28 7.79
CA VAL A 14 12.35 9.69 7.39
C VAL A 14 13.34 9.77 6.21
N LEU A 15 14.24 8.80 6.08
CA LEU A 15 15.22 8.78 4.99
C LEU A 15 14.57 8.45 3.62
N SER A 16 13.54 7.61 3.59
CA SER A 16 12.83 7.28 2.35
C SER A 16 12.03 8.46 1.78
N LEU A 17 11.50 9.33 2.64
CA LEU A 17 10.73 10.50 2.18
C LEU A 17 11.64 11.63 1.65
N MET A 18 12.86 11.78 2.19
CA MET A 18 13.83 12.75 1.69
C MET A 18 14.48 12.32 0.36
N PHE A 19 14.56 11.00 0.08
CA PHE A 19 15.14 10.49 -1.16
C PHE A 19 14.25 10.74 -2.39
N VAL A 20 12.92 10.75 -2.23
CA VAL A 20 11.96 11.05 -3.31
C VAL A 20 11.94 12.55 -3.65
N LEU A 21 12.21 13.43 -2.69
CA LEU A 21 12.25 14.88 -2.91
C LEU A 21 13.55 15.36 -3.57
N ALA A 22 14.66 14.62 -3.44
CA ALA A 22 15.94 14.98 -4.06
C ALA A 22 16.04 14.62 -5.55
N LEU A 23 15.19 13.73 -6.05
CA LEU A 23 15.18 13.30 -7.47
C LEU A 23 14.34 14.19 -8.40
N GLN A 24 13.58 15.16 -7.87
CA GLN A 24 12.74 16.07 -8.68
C GLN A 24 13.30 17.50 -8.82
N ALA A 25 14.45 17.83 -8.22
CA ALA A 25 15.03 19.16 -8.30
C ALA A 25 16.14 19.25 -9.37
N GLY A 26 15.83 18.91 -10.61
CA GLY A 26 16.80 18.97 -11.69
C GLY A 26 16.22 19.42 -13.03
N ALA A 27 16.45 20.67 -13.35
CA ALA A 27 16.46 21.33 -14.66
C ALA A 27 15.41 22.44 -14.83
N GLN A 28 15.77 23.64 -14.39
CA GLN A 28 15.38 24.87 -15.08
C GLN A 28 16.60 25.42 -15.78
N GLU A 29 16.50 25.63 -17.08
CA GLU A 29 17.50 26.39 -17.87
C GLU A 29 17.51 27.85 -17.44
N PRO A 30 18.67 28.51 -17.42
CA PRO A 30 18.73 29.93 -17.12
C PRO A 30 18.20 30.76 -18.30
N VAL A 31 17.23 31.62 -18.02
CA VAL A 31 16.73 32.63 -18.93
C VAL A 31 17.82 33.66 -19.15
N PRO A 32 18.13 34.11 -20.43
CA PRO A 32 19.11 35.12 -20.68
C PRO A 32 18.68 36.50 -20.12
N PRO A 33 19.61 37.35 -19.70
CA PRO A 33 19.29 38.63 -19.08
C PRO A 33 18.64 39.61 -20.08
N VAL A 34 17.53 40.18 -19.66
CA VAL A 34 16.83 41.25 -20.36
C VAL A 34 17.64 42.52 -20.24
N PRO A 35 17.83 43.31 -21.33
CA PRO A 35 18.57 44.60 -21.26
C PRO A 35 17.78 45.61 -20.43
N PRO A 36 18.49 46.56 -19.74
CA PRO A 36 17.87 47.54 -18.87
C PRO A 36 17.05 48.57 -19.63
N THR A 37 15.81 48.79 -19.18
CA THR A 37 14.95 49.92 -19.64
C THR A 37 15.44 51.24 -19.07
N PRO A 38 15.31 52.35 -19.80
CA PRO A 38 15.74 53.65 -19.35
C PRO A 38 14.81 54.22 -18.24
N PRO A 39 15.31 55.09 -17.37
CA PRO A 39 14.57 55.62 -16.23
C PRO A 39 13.45 56.58 -16.64
N VAL A 40 12.25 56.36 -16.06
CA VAL A 40 11.10 57.26 -16.12
C VAL A 40 11.26 58.34 -15.04
N PRO A 41 10.96 59.61 -15.29
CA PRO A 41 11.10 60.70 -14.31
C PRO A 41 10.03 60.58 -13.19
N PRO A 42 10.34 61.08 -11.97
CA PRO A 42 9.49 60.89 -10.81
C PRO A 42 8.21 61.78 -10.83
N VAL A 43 7.07 61.17 -10.55
CA VAL A 43 5.81 61.84 -10.27
C VAL A 43 5.79 62.23 -8.79
N PRO A 44 5.36 63.43 -8.39
CA PRO A 44 5.35 63.82 -6.99
C PRO A 44 4.32 63.04 -6.16
N ALA A 45 4.76 62.64 -4.96
CA ALA A 45 3.96 61.88 -3.99
C ALA A 45 2.81 62.71 -3.40
N PRO A 46 1.62 62.13 -3.23
CA PRO A 46 0.58 62.64 -2.38
C PRO A 46 0.89 62.41 -0.88
N ALA A 47 0.46 63.33 -0.04
CA ALA A 47 0.70 63.36 1.40
C ALA A 47 0.13 62.11 2.11
N PRO A 48 0.75 61.66 3.23
CA PRO A 48 0.36 60.43 3.89
C PRO A 48 -0.98 60.55 4.63
N PRO A 49 -1.87 59.59 4.51
CA PRO A 49 -3.01 59.50 5.45
C PRO A 49 -2.52 59.01 6.82
N ALA A 50 -3.25 59.40 7.85
CA ALA A 50 -2.98 59.04 9.25
C ALA A 50 -2.95 57.50 9.46
N PRO A 51 -2.18 57.00 10.46
CA PRO A 51 -1.94 55.58 10.61
C PRO A 51 -3.23 54.84 11.05
N ASP A 52 -3.80 54.09 10.14
CA ASP A 52 -4.75 53.05 10.49
C ASP A 52 -4.01 51.91 11.22
N THR A 53 -4.49 51.65 12.42
CA THR A 53 -4.07 50.48 13.21
C THR A 53 -4.18 49.22 12.37
N PRO A 54 -3.12 48.39 12.23
CA PRO A 54 -3.23 47.16 11.48
C PRO A 54 -4.26 46.24 12.18
N ALA A 55 -5.28 45.84 11.44
CA ALA A 55 -6.14 44.75 11.84
C ALA A 55 -5.26 43.52 11.99
N VAL A 56 -5.05 43.10 13.22
CA VAL A 56 -4.40 41.84 13.56
C VAL A 56 -5.28 40.75 12.96
N VAL A 57 -4.83 40.18 11.85
CA VAL A 57 -5.36 38.90 11.39
C VAL A 57 -4.98 37.90 12.48
N ALA A 58 -5.94 37.52 13.31
CA ALA A 58 -5.76 36.53 14.34
C ALA A 58 -5.28 35.25 13.69
N ALA A 59 -4.10 34.79 14.05
CA ALA A 59 -3.63 33.45 13.74
C ALA A 59 -4.69 32.43 14.20
N PRO A 60 -4.91 31.32 13.50
CA PRO A 60 -5.82 30.29 13.97
C PRO A 60 -5.40 29.87 15.38
N PRO A 61 -6.35 29.66 16.30
CA PRO A 61 -6.01 29.35 17.69
C PRO A 61 -5.21 28.06 17.73
N SER A 62 -4.11 28.05 18.48
CA SER A 62 -3.33 26.86 18.73
C SER A 62 -4.21 25.78 19.40
N PRO A 63 -3.91 24.49 19.27
CA PRO A 63 -4.65 23.42 19.98
C PRO A 63 -4.77 23.66 21.49
N ALA A 64 -3.80 24.34 22.09
CA ALA A 64 -3.84 24.75 23.49
C ALA A 64 -4.86 25.87 23.75
N ALA A 65 -5.14 26.74 22.77
CA ALA A 65 -6.14 27.81 22.90
C ALA A 65 -7.57 27.28 22.76
N VAL A 66 -7.76 26.22 21.93
CA VAL A 66 -9.05 25.52 21.84
C VAL A 66 -9.31 24.73 23.12
N ALA A 67 -8.30 24.10 23.71
CA ALA A 67 -8.42 23.46 25.02
C ALA A 67 -8.70 24.45 26.17
N ALA A 68 -8.14 25.66 26.08
CA ALA A 68 -8.40 26.70 27.06
C ALA A 68 -9.81 27.35 26.93
N ALA A 69 -10.39 27.32 25.71
CA ALA A 69 -11.75 27.83 25.48
C ALA A 69 -12.84 26.88 25.99
N VAL A 70 -12.52 25.60 26.19
CA VAL A 70 -13.38 24.57 26.79
C VAL A 70 -13.26 24.56 28.32
N ALA A 71 -12.23 25.21 28.90
CA ALA A 71 -12.16 25.43 30.33
C ALA A 71 -13.28 26.41 30.75
N ALA A 72 -14.48 25.84 30.97
CA ALA A 72 -15.59 26.57 31.55
C ALA A 72 -15.11 27.26 32.84
N LYS A 73 -15.37 28.57 32.97
CA LYS A 73 -15.20 29.25 34.23
C LYS A 73 -15.83 28.43 35.34
N PRO A 74 -15.16 28.23 36.50
CA PRO A 74 -15.78 27.51 37.62
C PRO A 74 -17.16 28.17 37.91
N ASP A 75 -18.20 27.34 37.84
CA ASP A 75 -19.56 27.82 38.20
C ASP A 75 -19.53 28.26 39.67
N PRO A 76 -19.87 29.51 39.97
CA PRO A 76 -19.85 29.99 41.35
C PRO A 76 -20.81 29.23 42.28
N ASN A 77 -21.71 28.39 41.74
CA ASN A 77 -22.70 27.60 42.52
C ASN A 77 -22.28 26.14 42.81
N GLY A 78 -21.06 25.71 42.46
CA GLY A 78 -20.60 24.33 42.66
C GLY A 78 -21.20 23.34 41.64
N ALA A 79 -20.68 22.08 41.62
CA ALA A 79 -21.24 21.02 40.76
C ALA A 79 -22.69 20.71 41.14
N LYS A 80 -23.57 20.59 40.11
CA LYS A 80 -25.00 20.27 40.31
C LYS A 80 -25.19 18.92 41.02
N PRO A 81 -26.26 18.75 41.81
CA PRO A 81 -26.60 17.45 42.38
C PRO A 81 -26.70 16.38 41.27
N TYR A 82 -26.13 15.21 41.51
CA TYR A 82 -26.08 14.11 40.51
C TYR A 82 -27.47 13.82 39.89
N ALA A 83 -28.50 13.63 40.76
CA ALA A 83 -29.85 13.34 40.33
C ALA A 83 -30.52 14.46 39.49
N GLU A 84 -30.06 15.70 39.65
CA GLU A 84 -30.57 16.84 38.89
C GLU A 84 -30.03 16.81 37.44
N VAL A 85 -28.76 16.47 37.28
CA VAL A 85 -28.11 16.38 35.95
C VAL A 85 -28.78 15.31 35.08
N ILE A 86 -29.09 14.14 35.64
CA ILE A 86 -29.73 13.04 34.93
C ILE A 86 -31.24 13.01 34.97
N LYS A 87 -31.90 14.07 35.48
CA LYS A 87 -33.35 14.11 35.59
C LYS A 87 -34.04 13.93 34.25
N GLY A 88 -34.81 12.83 34.13
CA GLY A 88 -35.53 12.45 32.91
C GLY A 88 -34.63 11.84 31.81
N ALA A 89 -33.39 11.48 32.14
CA ALA A 89 -32.54 10.74 31.22
C ALA A 89 -32.81 9.24 31.29
N HIS A 90 -32.70 8.58 30.13
CA HIS A 90 -32.73 7.11 30.03
C HIS A 90 -31.35 6.54 30.42
N ARG A 91 -31.36 5.55 31.33
CA ARG A 91 -30.14 4.87 31.79
C ARG A 91 -29.85 3.65 30.92
N LEU A 92 -28.62 3.57 30.41
CA LEU A 92 -28.04 2.40 29.74
C LEU A 92 -26.93 1.84 30.66
N GLY A 93 -27.18 0.67 31.25
CA GLY A 93 -26.17 -0.02 32.07
C GLY A 93 -25.22 -0.85 31.23
N GLY A 94 -23.96 -1.01 31.66
CA GLY A 94 -22.97 -1.83 31.00
C GLY A 94 -21.55 -1.54 31.47
N PHE A 95 -20.56 -1.81 30.65
CA PHE A 95 -19.13 -1.56 30.90
C PHE A 95 -18.90 -0.11 31.38
N LEU A 96 -19.49 0.86 30.67
CA LEU A 96 -19.69 2.21 31.16
C LEU A 96 -21.21 2.44 31.31
N THR A 97 -21.63 3.01 32.45
CA THR A 97 -23.02 3.40 32.61
C THR A 97 -23.25 4.72 31.89
N LEU A 98 -24.22 4.76 30.98
CA LEU A 98 -24.60 5.96 30.25
C LEU A 98 -25.96 6.47 30.69
N TYR A 99 -26.15 7.78 30.57
CA TYR A 99 -27.46 8.45 30.71
C TYR A 99 -27.70 9.29 29.47
N GLN A 100 -28.80 9.06 28.77
CA GLN A 100 -29.15 9.78 27.54
C GLN A 100 -30.45 10.55 27.70
N LYS A 101 -30.42 11.81 27.32
CA LYS A 101 -31.62 12.66 27.22
C LYS A 101 -31.45 13.59 26.04
N ASP A 102 -32.40 13.47 25.10
CA ASP A 102 -32.37 14.22 23.86
C ASP A 102 -30.98 14.00 23.16
N GLU A 103 -30.30 15.07 22.77
CA GLU A 103 -28.97 15.03 22.10
C GLU A 103 -27.79 14.88 23.11
N LYS A 104 -28.06 14.81 24.41
CA LYS A 104 -27.04 14.75 25.44
C LYS A 104 -26.85 13.34 25.95
N VAL A 105 -25.56 12.96 26.07
CA VAL A 105 -25.14 11.69 26.66
C VAL A 105 -24.13 11.97 27.76
N TRP A 106 -24.38 11.41 28.97
CA TRP A 106 -23.42 11.45 30.08
C TRP A 106 -22.86 10.08 30.35
N ILE A 107 -21.57 10.01 30.62
CA ILE A 107 -20.87 8.82 31.09
C ILE A 107 -20.73 8.94 32.61
N GLU A 108 -21.21 7.93 33.36
CA GLU A 108 -20.91 7.77 34.76
C GLU A 108 -19.56 7.09 34.92
N LEU A 109 -18.64 7.74 35.60
CA LEU A 109 -17.31 7.19 35.92
C LEU A 109 -17.20 7.04 37.44
N ARG A 110 -17.06 5.79 37.89
CA ARG A 110 -16.89 5.44 39.32
C ARG A 110 -15.42 5.50 39.69
N PRO A 111 -15.09 5.67 41.01
CA PRO A 111 -13.70 5.74 41.46
C PRO A 111 -12.82 4.58 40.98
N GLU A 112 -13.35 3.39 40.94
CA GLU A 112 -12.65 2.18 40.52
C GLU A 112 -12.38 2.10 38.99
N GLN A 113 -12.97 2.95 38.20
CA GLN A 113 -12.78 3.02 36.74
C GLN A 113 -11.68 4.01 36.33
N PHE A 114 -11.23 4.90 37.25
CA PHE A 114 -10.11 5.78 36.99
C PHE A 114 -8.77 5.03 37.09
N ASP A 115 -7.80 5.47 36.30
CA ASP A 115 -6.44 4.91 36.23
C ASP A 115 -6.40 3.41 35.88
N LYS A 116 -7.50 2.87 35.33
CA LYS A 116 -7.57 1.50 34.81
C LYS A 116 -7.52 1.49 33.29
N PRO A 117 -6.57 0.74 32.69
CA PRO A 117 -6.51 0.59 31.24
C PRO A 117 -7.71 -0.19 30.69
N PHE A 118 -8.19 0.22 29.52
CA PHE A 118 -9.19 -0.48 28.73
C PHE A 118 -8.91 -0.31 27.23
N PHE A 119 -9.55 -1.12 26.41
CA PHE A 119 -9.42 -1.07 24.97
C PHE A 119 -10.36 -0.03 24.37
N MET A 120 -9.85 0.81 23.45
CA MET A 120 -10.63 1.71 22.64
C MET A 120 -10.34 1.44 21.16
N SER A 121 -11.39 1.32 20.36
CA SER A 121 -11.28 1.37 18.91
C SER A 121 -12.13 2.48 18.33
N VAL A 122 -11.71 2.98 17.15
CA VAL A 122 -12.45 3.98 16.37
C VAL A 122 -12.47 3.54 14.92
N ASN A 123 -13.64 3.11 14.44
CA ASN A 123 -13.86 2.62 13.09
C ASN A 123 -14.67 3.60 12.26
N ASN A 124 -14.44 3.66 10.94
CA ASN A 124 -15.15 4.57 10.05
C ASN A 124 -16.47 3.96 9.59
N SER A 125 -17.60 4.48 10.03
CA SER A 125 -18.90 3.97 9.61
C SER A 125 -19.37 4.55 8.28
N ASN A 126 -19.05 5.83 7.99
CA ASN A 126 -19.27 6.43 6.67
C ASN A 126 -18.12 7.36 6.28
N GLY A 127 -18.03 7.67 4.99
CA GLY A 127 -17.03 8.55 4.40
C GLY A 127 -17.58 9.30 3.20
N ILE A 128 -16.70 9.80 2.35
CA ILE A 128 -17.08 10.53 1.13
C ILE A 128 -16.84 9.74 -0.15
N GLY A 129 -16.32 8.52 -0.05
CA GLY A 129 -16.15 7.61 -1.19
C GLY A 129 -14.99 7.94 -2.12
N GLU A 130 -14.01 8.76 -1.71
CA GLU A 130 -12.82 9.07 -2.51
C GLU A 130 -11.56 9.29 -1.66
N ARG A 131 -10.38 9.12 -2.28
CA ARG A 131 -9.04 9.44 -1.76
C ARG A 131 -8.74 8.87 -0.38
N GLY A 132 -9.18 7.64 -0.13
CA GLY A 132 -8.94 6.96 1.14
C GLY A 132 -9.92 7.37 2.26
N VAL A 133 -10.90 8.21 2.01
CA VAL A 133 -11.95 8.59 2.99
C VAL A 133 -13.22 7.79 2.70
N TYR A 134 -13.14 6.48 2.97
CA TYR A 134 -14.24 5.53 2.73
C TYR A 134 -14.92 5.14 4.03
N GLY A 135 -16.22 4.84 3.95
CA GLY A 135 -16.96 4.24 5.07
C GLY A 135 -16.80 2.73 5.14
N GLY A 136 -17.20 2.14 6.27
CA GLY A 136 -17.17 0.70 6.48
C GLY A 136 -15.76 0.14 6.70
N GLN A 137 -14.82 0.94 7.19
CA GLN A 137 -13.43 0.53 7.39
C GLN A 137 -13.05 0.56 8.86
N MET A 138 -12.26 -0.45 9.27
CA MET A 138 -11.58 -0.44 10.55
C MET A 138 -10.59 0.74 10.63
N GLY A 139 -10.57 1.40 11.77
CA GLY A 139 -9.66 2.51 12.06
C GLY A 139 -8.60 2.14 13.09
N ARG A 140 -8.22 3.12 13.90
CA ARG A 140 -7.20 2.94 14.94
C ARG A 140 -7.75 2.30 16.21
N SER A 141 -6.87 1.65 16.96
CA SER A 141 -7.14 1.19 18.33
C SER A 141 -6.00 1.59 19.27
N GLU A 142 -6.35 1.80 20.53
CA GLU A 142 -5.43 2.23 21.58
C GLU A 142 -5.80 1.56 22.90
N ILE A 143 -4.81 1.36 23.76
CA ILE A 143 -5.06 1.11 25.18
C ILE A 143 -5.17 2.48 25.86
N VAL A 144 -6.31 2.75 26.45
CA VAL A 144 -6.60 4.06 27.04
C VAL A 144 -7.01 3.94 28.51
N MET A 145 -6.99 5.07 29.24
CA MET A 145 -7.54 5.16 30.58
C MET A 145 -8.22 6.50 30.82
N PHE A 146 -9.17 6.52 31.74
CA PHE A 146 -9.70 7.78 32.31
C PHE A 146 -8.85 8.20 33.52
N LYS A 147 -8.42 9.47 33.52
CA LYS A 147 -7.72 10.07 34.64
C LYS A 147 -8.45 11.31 35.14
N LYS A 148 -8.74 11.34 36.46
CA LYS A 148 -9.40 12.49 37.09
C LYS A 148 -8.36 13.45 37.65
N ILE A 149 -8.42 14.71 37.22
CA ILE A 149 -7.55 15.79 37.73
C ILE A 149 -8.43 16.94 38.17
N GLY A 150 -8.66 17.08 39.49
CA GLY A 150 -9.57 18.08 40.04
C GLY A 150 -10.99 17.89 39.51
N ALA A 151 -11.52 18.90 38.82
CA ALA A 151 -12.84 18.89 38.18
C ALA A 151 -12.82 18.41 36.71
N LEU A 152 -11.70 17.87 36.21
CA LEU A 152 -11.57 17.39 34.85
C LEU A 152 -11.38 15.87 34.79
N VAL A 153 -11.88 15.26 33.73
CA VAL A 153 -11.58 13.87 33.34
C VAL A 153 -10.90 13.90 31.98
N GLN A 154 -9.74 13.29 31.93
CA GLN A 154 -8.92 13.14 30.73
C GLN A 154 -9.06 11.71 30.20
N LEU A 155 -9.19 11.57 28.87
CA LEU A 155 -9.00 10.29 28.17
C LEU A 155 -7.57 10.26 27.63
N ILE A 156 -6.78 9.32 28.11
CA ILE A 156 -5.33 9.23 27.85
C ILE A 156 -5.04 7.92 27.12
N ALA A 157 -4.32 7.98 25.99
CA ALA A 157 -3.74 6.82 25.33
C ALA A 157 -2.40 6.50 25.95
N LEU A 158 -2.24 5.26 26.39
CA LEU A 158 -1.05 4.77 27.06
C LEU A 158 0.05 4.42 26.05
N ASN A 159 1.27 4.79 26.37
CA ASN A 159 2.43 4.36 25.61
C ASN A 159 2.80 2.92 26.01
N THR A 160 2.37 1.95 25.21
CA THR A 160 2.58 0.52 25.46
C THR A 160 3.83 -0.04 24.78
N ASP A 161 4.51 0.77 23.96
CA ASP A 161 5.69 0.34 23.19
C ASP A 161 6.94 0.23 24.07
N TYR A 162 7.06 1.07 25.10
CA TYR A 162 8.24 1.15 25.97
C TYR A 162 7.88 0.66 27.37
N ARG A 163 8.60 -0.35 27.83
CA ARG A 163 8.27 -0.97 29.11
C ARG A 163 9.51 -1.37 29.91
N ALA A 164 9.34 -1.50 31.21
CA ALA A 164 10.30 -2.11 32.13
C ALA A 164 9.52 -2.82 33.25
N LYS A 165 10.20 -3.70 33.99
CA LYS A 165 9.61 -4.46 35.10
C LYS A 165 9.01 -3.49 36.13
N PRO A 166 7.69 -3.58 36.42
CA PRO A 166 7.04 -2.71 37.40
C PRO A 166 7.75 -2.67 38.76
N GLY A 167 7.76 -1.51 39.40
CA GLY A 167 8.38 -1.31 40.72
C GLY A 167 9.92 -1.21 40.69
N THR A 168 10.56 -1.16 39.55
CA THR A 168 12.01 -0.98 39.40
C THR A 168 12.38 0.48 39.08
N PRO A 169 13.64 0.93 39.38
CA PRO A 169 14.10 2.24 38.93
C PRO A 169 14.01 2.46 37.43
N LEU A 170 14.20 1.41 36.61
CA LEU A 170 14.06 1.47 35.14
C LEU A 170 12.61 1.73 34.73
N ALA A 171 11.60 1.22 35.44
CA ALA A 171 10.21 1.57 35.19
C ALA A 171 9.92 3.07 35.41
N LEU A 172 10.56 3.69 36.42
CA LEU A 172 10.49 5.14 36.61
C LEU A 172 11.16 5.90 35.45
N ALA A 173 12.34 5.43 35.02
CA ALA A 173 13.07 6.04 33.91
C ALA A 173 12.25 5.94 32.59
N VAL A 174 11.60 4.79 32.33
CA VAL A 174 10.71 4.63 31.19
C VAL A 174 9.53 5.60 31.26
N ALA A 175 8.86 5.71 32.41
CA ALA A 175 7.74 6.64 32.61
C ALA A 175 8.16 8.11 32.47
N GLN A 176 9.41 8.45 32.75
CA GLN A 176 9.97 9.80 32.56
C GLN A 176 10.41 10.05 31.09
N GLY A 177 10.86 9.02 30.40
CA GLY A 177 11.41 9.12 29.04
C GLY A 177 10.38 9.02 27.92
N PHE A 178 9.22 8.37 28.17
CA PHE A 178 8.22 8.05 27.14
C PHE A 178 6.82 8.45 27.60
N SER A 179 6.30 9.53 27.06
CA SER A 179 5.02 10.11 27.47
C SER A 179 3.83 9.34 26.92
N ASP A 180 2.76 9.27 27.70
CA ASP A 180 1.40 9.00 27.23
C ASP A 180 0.85 10.18 26.43
N SER A 181 -0.27 9.98 25.73
CA SER A 181 -0.91 11.00 24.90
C SER A 181 -2.31 11.36 25.39
N LEU A 182 -2.58 12.66 25.57
CA LEU A 182 -3.91 13.16 25.85
C LEU A 182 -4.76 13.13 24.55
N LEU A 183 -5.88 12.42 24.58
CA LEU A 183 -6.82 12.35 23.45
C LEU A 183 -7.92 13.40 23.56
N SER A 184 -8.51 13.54 24.74
CA SER A 184 -9.56 14.52 24.99
C SER A 184 -9.75 14.79 26.48
N THR A 185 -10.52 15.85 26.80
CA THR A 185 -10.80 16.22 28.20
C THR A 185 -12.25 16.71 28.34
N ALA A 186 -12.94 16.28 29.38
CA ALA A 186 -14.26 16.78 29.73
C ALA A 186 -14.32 17.24 31.20
N ALA A 187 -15.18 18.22 31.47
CA ALA A 187 -15.45 18.66 32.83
C ALA A 187 -16.38 17.68 33.54
N VAL A 188 -16.18 17.51 34.84
CA VAL A 188 -17.13 16.84 35.73
C VAL A 188 -18.34 17.78 35.93
N VAL A 189 -19.53 17.32 35.54
CA VAL A 189 -20.76 18.15 35.53
C VAL A 189 -21.67 17.88 36.70
N SER A 190 -21.36 16.91 37.57
CA SER A 190 -22.18 16.54 38.74
C SER A 190 -21.38 16.45 40.04
N ALA A 191 -22.05 16.64 41.15
CA ALA A 191 -21.54 16.14 42.43
C ALA A 191 -21.44 14.61 42.39
N PRO A 192 -20.59 13.98 43.24
CA PRO A 192 -20.50 12.52 43.30
C PRO A 192 -21.84 11.86 43.66
N HIS A 193 -22.13 10.74 43.00
CA HIS A 193 -23.31 9.95 43.30
C HIS A 193 -23.32 9.53 44.80
N PRO A 194 -24.44 9.65 45.52
CA PRO A 194 -24.46 9.43 46.97
C PRO A 194 -23.93 8.07 47.42
N GLN A 195 -24.24 7.02 46.65
CA GLN A 195 -23.89 5.62 47.00
C GLN A 195 -22.54 5.19 46.44
N ASN A 196 -22.38 5.20 45.11
CA ASN A 196 -21.21 4.62 44.40
C ASN A 196 -20.09 5.64 44.16
N LYS A 197 -20.28 6.93 44.56
CA LYS A 197 -19.33 8.04 44.36
C LYS A 197 -18.96 8.32 42.90
N GLY A 198 -19.67 7.76 41.95
CA GLY A 198 -19.50 8.02 40.52
C GLY A 198 -19.76 9.49 40.17
N VAL A 199 -19.08 10.02 39.20
CA VAL A 199 -19.26 11.36 38.66
C VAL A 199 -19.72 11.31 37.22
N LEU A 200 -20.41 12.36 36.74
CA LEU A 200 -20.87 12.46 35.37
C LEU A 200 -19.94 13.37 34.54
N VAL A 201 -19.64 12.94 33.35
CA VAL A 201 -19.00 13.73 32.31
C VAL A 201 -19.86 13.69 31.02
N GLU A 202 -19.90 14.79 30.26
CA GLU A 202 -20.61 14.81 28.98
C GLU A 202 -19.76 14.06 27.93
N ALA A 203 -20.32 12.99 27.33
CA ALA A 203 -19.68 12.23 26.28
C ALA A 203 -19.35 13.08 25.03
N ASN A 204 -20.21 14.07 24.72
CA ASN A 204 -19.98 15.04 23.66
C ASN A 204 -18.62 15.76 23.82
N ALA A 205 -18.29 16.18 25.05
CA ALA A 205 -17.03 16.89 25.33
C ALA A 205 -15.79 15.99 25.12
N LEU A 206 -15.93 14.68 25.30
CA LEU A 206 -14.84 13.72 25.05
C LEU A 206 -14.77 13.33 23.57
N LEU A 207 -15.89 13.02 22.92
CA LEU A 207 -15.94 12.33 21.63
C LEU A 207 -16.19 13.23 20.43
N PHE A 208 -16.64 14.48 20.63
CA PHE A 208 -16.74 15.49 19.57
C PHE A 208 -15.40 16.24 19.42
N SER A 209 -14.33 15.47 19.41
CA SER A 209 -12.95 15.91 19.18
C SER A 209 -12.32 15.01 18.09
N ASP A 210 -11.28 15.53 17.44
CA ASP A 210 -10.63 14.79 16.32
C ASP A 210 -9.68 13.68 16.82
N ILE A 211 -10.17 12.80 17.70
CA ILE A 211 -9.41 11.65 18.21
C ILE A 211 -8.83 10.81 17.06
N PRO A 212 -9.58 10.50 15.98
CA PRO A 212 -9.04 9.71 14.87
C PRO A 212 -8.08 10.47 13.95
N ALA A 213 -7.79 11.75 14.24
CA ALA A 213 -6.87 12.63 13.48
C ALA A 213 -7.27 12.80 12.00
N TYR A 214 -8.57 12.92 11.74
CA TYR A 214 -9.09 13.06 10.38
C TYR A 214 -8.78 14.41 9.74
N SER A 215 -8.63 15.49 10.51
CA SER A 215 -8.15 16.77 9.97
C SER A 215 -6.82 16.60 9.23
N THR A 216 -5.86 15.88 9.82
CA THR A 216 -4.58 15.55 9.16
C THR A 216 -4.75 14.66 7.94
N ARG A 217 -5.63 13.65 8.01
CA ARG A 217 -5.91 12.74 6.90
C ARG A 217 -6.54 13.47 5.70
N LEU A 218 -7.49 14.36 5.96
CA LEU A 218 -8.15 15.20 4.96
C LEU A 218 -7.17 16.20 4.33
N GLU A 219 -6.30 16.82 5.14
CA GLU A 219 -5.25 17.70 4.63
C GLU A 219 -4.27 16.94 3.74
N TYR A 220 -3.88 15.73 4.10
CA TYR A 220 -3.05 14.87 3.24
C TYR A 220 -3.77 14.52 1.93
N ALA A 221 -5.04 14.12 1.99
CA ALA A 221 -5.83 13.69 0.84
C ALA A 221 -6.15 14.82 -0.15
N PHE A 222 -6.47 16.02 0.36
CA PHE A 222 -7.02 17.13 -0.43
C PHE A 222 -6.16 18.40 -0.40
N ARG A 223 -5.09 18.43 0.41
CA ARG A 223 -4.29 19.64 0.66
C ARG A 223 -5.15 20.83 1.15
N MET A 224 -6.18 20.52 1.93
CA MET A 224 -7.14 21.49 2.48
C MET A 224 -7.27 21.30 3.99
N PRO A 225 -7.25 22.39 4.79
CA PRO A 225 -7.28 22.34 6.24
C PRO A 225 -8.73 22.20 6.76
N TYR A 226 -9.39 21.09 6.49
CA TYR A 226 -10.69 20.79 7.10
C TYR A 226 -10.51 20.64 8.61
N VAL A 227 -11.42 21.23 9.35
CA VAL A 227 -11.47 21.14 10.81
C VAL A 227 -12.80 20.58 11.27
N LEU A 228 -12.76 19.82 12.36
CA LEU A 228 -13.96 19.32 13.03
C LEU A 228 -14.78 20.50 13.57
N ASP A 229 -16.09 20.46 13.31
CA ASP A 229 -17.07 21.40 13.88
C ASP A 229 -17.95 20.69 14.93
N PRO A 230 -17.62 20.78 16.22
CA PRO A 230 -18.38 20.11 17.28
C PRO A 230 -19.84 20.56 17.39
N ARG A 231 -20.20 21.74 16.88
CA ARG A 231 -21.58 22.27 16.97
C ARG A 231 -22.55 21.52 16.06
N ASN A 232 -22.03 21.03 14.92
CA ASN A 232 -22.80 20.29 13.93
C ASN A 232 -22.48 18.78 13.97
N THR A 233 -21.74 18.32 15.00
CA THR A 233 -21.46 16.92 15.26
C THR A 233 -22.49 16.35 16.24
N SER A 234 -22.94 15.11 16.02
CA SER A 234 -24.00 14.49 16.82
C SER A 234 -23.75 13.00 17.06
N PHE A 235 -24.41 12.43 18.09
CA PHE A 235 -24.51 10.97 18.21
C PHE A 235 -25.64 10.45 17.33
N SER A 236 -25.37 9.47 16.46
CA SER A 236 -26.42 8.75 15.73
C SER A 236 -27.01 7.63 16.57
N SER A 237 -26.20 6.97 17.40
CA SER A 237 -26.63 5.96 18.35
C SER A 237 -25.62 5.81 19.49
N VAL A 238 -26.11 5.33 20.63
CA VAL A 238 -25.28 4.94 21.77
C VAL A 238 -25.80 3.63 22.34
N ARG A 239 -24.89 2.77 22.80
CA ARG A 239 -25.25 1.51 23.44
C ARG A 239 -24.24 1.16 24.54
N SER A 240 -24.66 0.40 25.51
CA SER A 240 -23.78 -0.14 26.53
C SER A 240 -24.34 -1.48 27.04
N ASP A 241 -23.45 -2.44 27.21
CA ASP A 241 -23.69 -3.73 27.87
C ASP A 241 -22.43 -4.11 28.67
N ASP A 242 -22.46 -5.22 29.38
CA ASP A 242 -21.38 -5.61 30.32
C ASP A 242 -20.04 -5.85 29.58
N THR A 243 -20.04 -6.05 28.28
CA THR A 243 -18.85 -6.38 27.48
C THR A 243 -18.32 -5.19 26.70
N MET A 244 -19.14 -4.15 26.45
CA MET A 244 -18.72 -3.00 25.63
C MET A 244 -19.65 -1.80 25.80
N THR A 245 -19.10 -0.61 25.58
CA THR A 245 -19.84 0.63 25.36
C THR A 245 -19.51 1.19 24.00
N GLY A 246 -20.52 1.43 23.14
CA GLY A 246 -20.38 1.91 21.78
C GLY A 246 -21.02 3.28 21.56
N PHE A 247 -20.36 4.15 20.79
CA PHE A 247 -20.88 5.45 20.38
C PHE A 247 -20.71 5.61 18.86
N HIS A 248 -21.82 5.88 18.18
CA HIS A 248 -21.77 6.22 16.77
C HIS A 248 -21.86 7.74 16.62
N VAL A 249 -20.76 8.36 16.22
CA VAL A 249 -20.61 9.80 16.05
C VAL A 249 -20.71 10.16 14.57
N ASN A 250 -21.61 11.07 14.23
CA ASN A 250 -21.67 11.72 12.92
C ASN A 250 -20.95 13.06 13.02
N ALA A 251 -19.67 13.09 12.62
CA ALA A 251 -18.76 14.22 12.79
C ALA A 251 -18.80 15.14 11.58
N HIS A 252 -19.00 16.43 11.79
CA HIS A 252 -18.98 17.45 10.74
C HIS A 252 -17.59 18.06 10.60
N PHE A 253 -17.03 18.02 9.37
CA PHE A 253 -15.78 18.66 9.01
C PHE A 253 -16.02 19.75 7.97
N ALA A 254 -15.42 20.91 8.14
CA ALA A 254 -15.62 22.02 7.24
C ALA A 254 -14.35 22.85 6.99
N VAL A 255 -14.35 23.53 5.86
CA VAL A 255 -13.36 24.55 5.51
C VAL A 255 -14.12 25.82 5.04
N PRO A 256 -13.72 27.03 5.44
CA PRO A 256 -14.49 28.25 5.13
C PRO A 256 -14.50 28.59 3.63
N ARG A 257 -13.45 28.20 2.90
CA ARG A 257 -13.33 28.43 1.45
C ARG A 257 -12.42 27.40 0.82
N ILE A 258 -12.63 27.15 -0.48
CA ILE A 258 -11.75 26.38 -1.34
C ILE A 258 -10.76 27.32 -2.03
N ALA A 259 -9.49 27.02 -1.97
CA ALA A 259 -8.46 27.77 -2.69
C ALA A 259 -8.66 27.61 -4.21
N ALA A 260 -8.48 28.71 -4.96
CA ALA A 260 -8.52 28.64 -6.42
C ALA A 260 -7.38 27.75 -6.95
N ALA A 261 -7.66 27.03 -8.04
CA ALA A 261 -6.61 26.29 -8.74
C ALA A 261 -5.47 27.23 -9.19
N PRO A 262 -4.21 26.81 -9.11
CA PRO A 262 -3.09 27.63 -9.58
C PRO A 262 -3.21 27.86 -11.09
N LEU A 263 -2.96 29.12 -11.52
CA LEU A 263 -3.03 29.53 -12.93
C LEU A 263 -1.83 29.03 -13.75
N VAL A 264 -0.78 28.59 -13.09
CA VAL A 264 0.46 28.07 -13.71
C VAL A 264 0.75 26.66 -13.21
N VAL A 265 1.39 25.87 -14.05
CA VAL A 265 1.85 24.54 -13.64
C VAL A 265 2.89 24.69 -12.55
N THR A 266 2.64 24.11 -11.38
CA THR A 266 3.53 24.10 -10.23
C THR A 266 4.34 22.81 -10.20
N ALA A 267 5.50 22.83 -9.53
CA ALA A 267 6.32 21.63 -9.32
C ALA A 267 5.57 20.53 -8.52
N ILE A 268 4.62 20.93 -7.66
CA ILE A 268 3.73 20.02 -6.93
C ILE A 268 2.41 19.96 -7.70
N PRO A 269 1.94 18.76 -8.08
CA PRO A 269 0.66 18.62 -8.76
C PRO A 269 -0.49 19.20 -7.94
N TYR A 270 -1.36 19.96 -8.60
CA TYR A 270 -2.59 20.45 -7.98
C TYR A 270 -3.52 19.27 -7.64
N ILE A 271 -3.99 19.24 -6.40
CA ILE A 271 -4.99 18.28 -5.94
C ILE A 271 -6.35 18.99 -5.89
N PRO A 272 -7.31 18.57 -6.71
CA PRO A 272 -8.64 19.18 -6.71
C PRO A 272 -9.38 18.89 -5.39
N PRO A 273 -10.35 19.76 -5.01
CA PRO A 273 -11.23 19.49 -3.88
C PRO A 273 -12.07 18.21 -4.10
N PRO A 274 -12.71 17.68 -3.03
CA PRO A 274 -13.61 16.55 -3.17
C PRO A 274 -14.69 16.80 -4.24
N TYR A 275 -14.86 15.84 -5.15
CA TYR A 275 -15.86 15.94 -6.22
C TYR A 275 -17.10 15.07 -5.97
N THR A 276 -17.07 14.21 -4.97
CA THR A 276 -18.18 13.35 -4.57
C THR A 276 -19.20 14.07 -3.68
N LEU A 277 -18.85 15.26 -3.19
CA LEU A 277 -19.66 16.06 -2.29
C LEU A 277 -20.50 17.11 -3.05
N PRO A 278 -21.77 17.35 -2.66
CA PRO A 278 -22.56 18.44 -3.21
C PRO A 278 -21.94 19.83 -2.95
N ASP A 279 -21.31 20.02 -1.79
CA ASP A 279 -20.49 21.19 -1.44
C ASP A 279 -19.15 20.70 -0.86
N ALA A 280 -18.10 20.87 -1.61
CA ALA A 280 -16.76 20.45 -1.23
C ALA A 280 -16.19 21.15 0.03
N ARG A 281 -16.86 22.18 0.57
CA ARG A 281 -16.46 22.85 1.81
C ARG A 281 -16.91 22.15 3.07
N SER A 282 -17.83 21.16 2.96
CA SER A 282 -18.55 20.59 4.10
C SER A 282 -18.77 19.10 3.90
N MET A 283 -18.45 18.29 4.91
CA MET A 283 -18.66 16.84 4.87
C MET A 283 -19.04 16.30 6.24
N PHE A 284 -19.82 15.22 6.25
CA PHE A 284 -20.09 14.40 7.42
C PHE A 284 -19.31 13.07 7.32
N LEU A 285 -18.57 12.76 8.39
CA LEU A 285 -17.84 11.50 8.53
C LEU A 285 -18.36 10.75 9.75
N GLY A 286 -18.65 9.46 9.60
CA GLY A 286 -19.13 8.63 10.70
C GLY A 286 -17.96 7.90 11.38
N PHE A 287 -17.99 7.92 12.72
CA PHE A 287 -17.04 7.18 13.54
C PHE A 287 -17.78 6.31 14.54
N TYR A 288 -17.44 5.03 14.59
CA TYR A 288 -17.91 4.13 15.62
C TYR A 288 -16.82 3.92 16.67
N TYR A 289 -17.05 4.45 17.89
CA TYR A 289 -16.17 4.27 19.03
C TYR A 289 -16.61 3.05 19.81
N SER A 290 -15.70 2.13 20.10
CA SER A 290 -15.91 1.01 21.01
C SER A 290 -14.99 1.15 22.21
N PHE A 291 -15.56 1.09 23.43
CA PHE A 291 -14.82 0.96 24.68
C PHE A 291 -15.12 -0.41 25.27
N ALA A 292 -14.08 -1.22 25.46
CA ALA A 292 -14.22 -2.60 25.95
C ALA A 292 -13.19 -2.90 27.06
N PRO A 293 -13.51 -3.74 28.04
CA PRO A 293 -12.52 -4.19 29.01
C PRO A 293 -11.41 -4.96 28.29
N LEU A 294 -10.18 -4.79 28.77
CA LEU A 294 -9.08 -5.68 28.37
C LEU A 294 -9.26 -7.05 29.03
N PRO A 295 -8.79 -8.14 28.39
CA PRO A 295 -8.72 -9.44 29.04
C PRO A 295 -7.96 -9.33 30.36
N GLU A 296 -8.55 -9.89 31.45
CA GLU A 296 -7.92 -9.87 32.77
C GLU A 296 -6.55 -10.55 32.77
N GLN A 297 -6.45 -11.67 32.03
CA GLN A 297 -5.19 -12.35 31.76
C GLN A 297 -4.85 -12.19 30.26
N PRO A 298 -3.80 -11.44 29.93
CA PRO A 298 -3.30 -11.36 28.57
C PRO A 298 -3.02 -12.78 28.01
N MET A 299 -3.29 -12.96 26.71
CA MET A 299 -2.93 -14.20 26.04
C MET A 299 -1.41 -14.44 26.13
N HIS A 300 -1.00 -15.71 26.21
CA HIS A 300 0.42 -16.05 26.12
C HIS A 300 1.03 -15.53 24.82
N ALA A 301 2.03 -14.64 24.93
CA ALA A 301 2.65 -13.99 23.77
C ALA A 301 3.57 -14.96 23.04
N ARG A 302 3.37 -15.14 21.75
CA ARG A 302 4.21 -16.01 20.92
C ARG A 302 5.27 -15.22 20.17
N PRO A 303 6.58 -15.56 20.29
CA PRO A 303 7.65 -14.83 19.62
C PRO A 303 7.53 -14.92 18.10
N ALA A 304 7.93 -13.86 17.41
CA ALA A 304 8.03 -13.86 15.95
C ALA A 304 9.33 -14.53 15.48
N ASP A 305 9.29 -15.13 14.29
CA ASP A 305 10.47 -15.63 13.58
C ASP A 305 10.50 -14.98 12.18
N ASP A 306 11.62 -14.38 11.81
CA ASP A 306 11.76 -13.61 10.58
C ASP A 306 11.72 -14.47 9.30
N ARG A 307 11.82 -15.80 9.44
CA ARG A 307 11.66 -16.77 8.35
C ARG A 307 10.20 -17.01 7.98
N ILE A 308 9.24 -16.57 8.82
CA ILE A 308 7.80 -16.78 8.61
C ILE A 308 7.07 -15.42 8.68
N GLY A 309 6.23 -15.16 7.70
CA GLY A 309 5.57 -13.86 7.54
C GLY A 309 4.34 -13.66 8.42
N HIS A 310 4.55 -13.29 9.67
CA HIS A 310 3.46 -12.81 10.53
C HIS A 310 3.54 -11.32 10.77
N PHE A 311 2.41 -10.69 11.00
CA PHE A 311 2.37 -9.35 11.57
C PHE A 311 2.79 -9.40 13.04
N VAL A 312 3.47 -8.37 13.50
CA VAL A 312 4.07 -8.32 14.83
C VAL A 312 3.68 -7.08 15.60
N SER A 313 3.49 -7.23 16.90
CA SER A 313 3.56 -6.14 17.87
C SER A 313 4.99 -6.06 18.40
N THR A 314 5.58 -4.86 18.29
CA THR A 314 6.95 -4.61 18.74
C THR A 314 6.93 -3.76 20.00
N SER A 315 7.69 -4.17 21.00
CA SER A 315 7.91 -3.37 22.20
C SER A 315 9.39 -3.35 22.56
N TYR A 316 9.79 -2.32 23.31
CA TYR A 316 11.16 -2.11 23.79
C TYR A 316 11.19 -2.33 25.30
N ASP A 317 11.82 -3.44 25.72
CA ASP A 317 11.85 -3.87 27.12
C ASP A 317 13.19 -3.56 27.76
N TYR A 318 13.19 -2.60 28.66
CA TYR A 318 14.35 -2.12 29.42
C TYR A 318 14.59 -2.87 30.73
N SER A 319 13.89 -3.99 30.97
CA SER A 319 13.97 -4.72 32.23
C SER A 319 15.31 -5.40 32.48
N ASP A 320 16.12 -5.64 31.46
CA ASP A 320 17.40 -6.36 31.54
C ASP A 320 18.50 -5.58 30.82
N ASP A 321 19.44 -5.03 31.61
CA ASP A 321 20.58 -4.25 31.12
C ASP A 321 21.62 -5.09 30.36
N LEU A 322 21.62 -6.41 30.54
CA LEU A 322 22.54 -7.32 29.86
C LEU A 322 22.02 -7.79 28.51
N LYS A 323 20.78 -7.52 28.21
CA LYS A 323 20.16 -7.89 26.92
C LYS A 323 20.66 -6.98 25.80
N PRO A 324 21.43 -7.49 24.81
CA PRO A 324 22.01 -6.65 23.75
C PRO A 324 20.99 -6.02 22.83
N ASN A 325 19.79 -6.60 22.70
CA ASN A 325 18.67 -6.07 21.94
C ASN A 325 17.42 -6.01 22.84
N ILE A 326 16.94 -4.80 23.09
CA ILE A 326 15.74 -4.54 23.90
C ILE A 326 14.43 -4.75 23.13
N SER A 327 14.48 -4.88 21.79
CA SER A 327 13.29 -5.10 20.99
C SER A 327 12.71 -6.49 21.23
N THR A 328 11.43 -6.56 21.44
CA THR A 328 10.66 -7.80 21.53
C THR A 328 9.58 -7.78 20.46
N HIS A 329 9.52 -8.85 19.68
CA HIS A 329 8.53 -9.01 18.60
C HIS A 329 7.65 -10.20 18.89
N VAL A 330 6.34 -9.97 19.00
CA VAL A 330 5.34 -11.03 19.21
C VAL A 330 4.36 -11.04 18.02
N ILE A 331 3.99 -12.23 17.55
CA ILE A 331 3.08 -12.35 16.41
C ILE A 331 1.66 -11.97 16.80
N SER A 332 0.92 -11.40 15.84
CA SER A 332 -0.52 -11.17 15.98
C SER A 332 -1.27 -12.47 15.70
N ARG A 333 -2.15 -12.91 16.62
CA ARG A 333 -2.97 -14.10 16.46
C ARG A 333 -4.22 -14.07 17.32
N TRP A 334 -5.27 -14.80 16.95
CA TRP A 334 -6.44 -14.99 17.79
C TRP A 334 -6.13 -15.92 18.96
N ARG A 335 -6.82 -15.71 20.09
CA ARG A 335 -6.82 -16.68 21.20
C ARG A 335 -7.62 -17.91 20.77
N LEU A 336 -6.92 -19.02 20.58
CA LEU A 336 -7.54 -20.28 20.17
C LEU A 336 -7.02 -21.41 21.05
N GLU A 337 -7.91 -22.03 21.83
CA GLU A 337 -7.61 -23.12 22.75
C GLU A 337 -8.57 -24.27 22.51
N LYS A 338 -8.09 -25.52 22.50
CA LYS A 338 -8.94 -26.70 22.36
C LYS A 338 -9.91 -26.81 23.54
N GLN A 339 -11.13 -27.15 23.26
CA GLN A 339 -12.12 -27.49 24.29
C GLN A 339 -11.69 -28.75 25.08
N ASP A 340 -11.18 -29.76 24.37
CA ASP A 340 -10.55 -30.94 24.94
C ASP A 340 -9.13 -31.12 24.36
N PRO A 341 -8.08 -30.75 25.12
CA PRO A 341 -6.70 -30.88 24.67
C PRO A 341 -6.24 -32.35 24.46
N SER A 342 -6.90 -33.31 25.05
CA SER A 342 -6.57 -34.74 24.94
C SER A 342 -6.92 -35.34 23.57
N LEU A 343 -7.84 -34.71 22.85
CA LEU A 343 -8.26 -35.17 21.52
C LEU A 343 -7.33 -34.70 20.42
N PRO A 344 -6.98 -35.57 19.46
CA PRO A 344 -6.21 -35.15 18.27
C PRO A 344 -6.91 -34.01 17.51
N LEU A 345 -8.25 -34.07 17.39
CA LEU A 345 -9.11 -33.09 16.77
C LEU A 345 -10.22 -32.68 17.75
N SER A 346 -10.25 -31.41 18.11
CA SER A 346 -11.20 -30.83 19.08
C SER A 346 -11.74 -29.49 18.56
N ALA A 347 -12.99 -29.19 18.85
CA ALA A 347 -13.51 -27.85 18.69
C ALA A 347 -12.73 -26.88 19.59
N PRO A 348 -12.59 -25.59 19.24
CA PRO A 348 -12.06 -24.59 20.16
C PRO A 348 -13.06 -24.27 21.26
N LYS A 349 -12.58 -23.80 22.42
CA LYS A 349 -13.43 -23.25 23.50
C LYS A 349 -14.29 -22.09 22.99
N GLN A 350 -13.68 -21.22 22.17
CA GLN A 350 -14.34 -20.12 21.47
C GLN A 350 -13.85 -20.12 20.03
N PRO A 351 -14.72 -20.30 19.03
CA PRO A 351 -14.34 -20.19 17.63
C PRO A 351 -14.11 -18.73 17.23
N ILE A 352 -13.31 -18.52 16.20
CA ILE A 352 -13.19 -17.22 15.53
C ILE A 352 -14.48 -17.04 14.71
N VAL A 353 -15.27 -16.01 15.03
CA VAL A 353 -16.56 -15.78 14.39
C VAL A 353 -16.47 -14.58 13.47
N TYR A 354 -16.68 -14.77 12.17
CA TYR A 354 -16.85 -13.68 11.21
C TYR A 354 -18.32 -13.43 10.92
N TRP A 355 -18.73 -12.18 11.04
CA TRP A 355 -20.06 -11.74 10.70
C TRP A 355 -20.08 -11.14 9.29
N LEU A 356 -20.93 -11.69 8.44
CA LEU A 356 -21.23 -11.10 7.14
C LEU A 356 -22.23 -9.98 7.33
N ASP A 357 -21.82 -8.74 7.05
CA ASP A 357 -22.68 -7.57 7.13
C ASP A 357 -23.87 -7.70 6.15
N LYS A 358 -25.02 -7.23 6.56
CA LYS A 358 -26.24 -7.24 5.74
C LYS A 358 -26.09 -6.43 4.43
N ASN A 359 -25.12 -5.52 4.34
CA ASN A 359 -24.87 -4.73 3.15
C ASN A 359 -24.15 -5.52 2.02
N ILE A 360 -23.67 -6.75 2.29
CA ILE A 360 -23.12 -7.62 1.24
C ILE A 360 -24.26 -8.05 0.31
N PRO A 361 -24.13 -7.80 -1.04
CA PRO A 361 -25.14 -8.25 -1.99
C PRO A 361 -25.37 -9.77 -1.92
N GLU A 362 -26.63 -10.20 -1.88
CA GLU A 362 -27.01 -11.59 -1.62
C GLU A 362 -26.29 -12.60 -2.52
N LYS A 363 -26.14 -12.28 -3.81
CA LYS A 363 -25.49 -13.16 -4.79
C LYS A 363 -24.02 -13.48 -4.47
N TYR A 364 -23.33 -12.67 -3.64
CA TYR A 364 -21.92 -12.88 -3.28
C TYR A 364 -21.73 -13.49 -1.89
N ARG A 365 -22.78 -13.52 -1.04
CA ARG A 365 -22.68 -14.01 0.35
C ARG A 365 -22.13 -15.41 0.46
N GLU A 366 -22.51 -16.33 -0.45
CA GLU A 366 -21.99 -17.70 -0.44
C GLU A 366 -20.50 -17.75 -0.81
N SER A 367 -20.05 -17.01 -1.82
CA SER A 367 -18.62 -16.94 -2.18
C SER A 367 -17.77 -16.33 -1.06
N VAL A 368 -18.28 -15.31 -0.39
CA VAL A 368 -17.64 -14.70 0.79
C VAL A 368 -17.55 -15.72 1.93
N LYS A 369 -18.64 -16.40 2.26
CA LYS A 369 -18.67 -17.45 3.30
C LYS A 369 -17.68 -18.57 3.01
N GLN A 370 -17.64 -19.07 1.78
CA GLN A 370 -16.69 -20.11 1.38
C GLN A 370 -15.24 -19.65 1.46
N GLY A 371 -14.94 -18.39 1.11
CA GLY A 371 -13.62 -17.82 1.26
C GLY A 371 -13.13 -17.81 2.71
N VAL A 372 -14.00 -17.46 3.65
CA VAL A 372 -13.69 -17.48 5.09
C VAL A 372 -13.47 -18.91 5.58
N LEU A 373 -14.39 -19.80 5.27
CA LEU A 373 -14.37 -21.19 5.78
C LEU A 373 -13.25 -22.04 5.20
N ALA A 374 -12.64 -21.63 4.07
CA ALA A 374 -11.51 -22.33 3.46
C ALA A 374 -10.31 -22.51 4.43
N TRP A 375 -10.11 -21.58 5.36
CA TRP A 375 -9.06 -21.66 6.35
C TRP A 375 -9.22 -22.76 7.39
N ASN A 376 -10.44 -23.28 7.61
CA ASN A 376 -10.65 -24.42 8.50
C ASN A 376 -9.78 -25.63 8.12
N ALA A 377 -9.49 -25.82 6.83
CA ALA A 377 -8.60 -26.87 6.38
C ALA A 377 -7.19 -26.78 7.00
N ALA A 378 -6.67 -25.57 7.22
CA ALA A 378 -5.38 -25.37 7.87
C ALA A 378 -5.46 -25.62 9.38
N PHE A 379 -6.55 -25.20 10.02
CA PHE A 379 -6.79 -25.43 11.45
C PHE A 379 -7.01 -26.90 11.78
N GLU A 380 -7.69 -27.66 10.93
CA GLU A 380 -7.87 -29.11 11.10
C GLU A 380 -6.52 -29.85 11.12
N LYS A 381 -5.56 -29.43 10.30
CA LYS A 381 -4.21 -30.03 10.28
C LYS A 381 -3.45 -29.87 11.59
N ILE A 382 -3.78 -28.85 12.38
CA ILE A 382 -3.18 -28.63 13.70
C ILE A 382 -4.11 -29.03 14.86
N GLY A 383 -5.20 -29.76 14.55
CA GLY A 383 -6.07 -30.40 15.52
C GLY A 383 -7.25 -29.56 16.01
N PHE A 384 -7.66 -28.52 15.28
CA PHE A 384 -8.89 -27.75 15.58
C PHE A 384 -9.97 -28.03 14.55
N LYS A 385 -11.12 -28.48 15.02
CA LYS A 385 -12.34 -28.67 14.23
C LYS A 385 -13.19 -27.39 14.34
N ASP A 386 -13.71 -26.91 13.21
CA ASP A 386 -14.59 -25.74 13.17
C ASP A 386 -13.99 -24.52 13.91
N ALA A 387 -12.69 -24.26 13.68
CA ALA A 387 -11.98 -23.14 14.29
C ALA A 387 -12.57 -21.78 13.89
N ILE A 388 -13.08 -21.68 12.66
CA ILE A 388 -13.71 -20.49 12.10
C ILE A 388 -15.18 -20.77 11.79
N VAL A 389 -16.04 -19.86 12.23
CA VAL A 389 -17.50 -19.90 12.02
C VAL A 389 -17.94 -18.61 11.32
N VAL A 390 -18.86 -18.73 10.38
CA VAL A 390 -19.45 -17.60 9.68
C VAL A 390 -20.90 -17.43 10.07
N LYS A 391 -21.28 -16.19 10.40
CA LYS A 391 -22.67 -15.81 10.70
C LYS A 391 -23.11 -14.70 9.75
N GLN A 392 -24.37 -14.73 9.32
CA GLN A 392 -24.97 -13.66 8.51
C GLN A 392 -25.74 -12.71 9.43
N GLN A 393 -25.40 -11.43 9.40
CA GLN A 393 -26.19 -10.39 10.07
C GLN A 393 -27.56 -10.25 9.39
N SER A 394 -28.62 -10.22 10.19
CA SER A 394 -30.01 -10.01 9.77
C SER A 394 -30.50 -8.61 10.13
N GLU A 395 -31.67 -8.20 9.66
CA GLU A 395 -32.31 -6.93 10.02
C GLU A 395 -32.73 -6.87 11.51
N GLN A 396 -32.88 -8.03 12.17
CA GLN A 396 -33.24 -8.12 13.57
C GLN A 396 -32.05 -7.97 14.52
N ASP A 397 -30.82 -8.10 14.00
CA ASP A 397 -29.61 -7.95 14.79
C ASP A 397 -29.36 -6.47 15.09
N ALA A 398 -29.36 -6.11 16.38
CA ALA A 398 -29.30 -4.72 16.83
C ALA A 398 -27.86 -4.20 17.05
N PHE A 399 -26.83 -4.95 16.68
CA PHE A 399 -25.43 -4.53 16.79
C PHE A 399 -24.91 -3.95 15.47
N ASP A 400 -23.90 -3.11 15.56
CA ASP A 400 -23.12 -2.66 14.39
C ASP A 400 -21.94 -3.61 14.20
N THR A 401 -21.72 -4.08 12.97
CA THR A 401 -20.60 -4.94 12.62
C THR A 401 -19.23 -4.24 12.68
N LEU A 402 -19.18 -2.94 12.95
CA LEU A 402 -17.95 -2.19 13.28
C LEU A 402 -17.63 -2.17 14.79
N ASP A 403 -18.43 -2.81 15.62
CA ASP A 403 -18.10 -2.87 17.05
C ASP A 403 -16.98 -3.91 17.30
N ALA A 404 -16.09 -3.59 18.23
CA ALA A 404 -14.86 -4.36 18.50
C ALA A 404 -15.05 -5.81 19.02
N ARG A 405 -16.26 -6.38 18.93
CA ARG A 405 -16.59 -7.77 19.31
C ARG A 405 -17.10 -8.60 18.16
N HIS A 406 -17.25 -7.99 17.00
CA HIS A 406 -17.86 -8.62 15.84
C HIS A 406 -16.94 -8.56 14.64
N ALA A 407 -15.87 -9.36 14.65
CA ALA A 407 -15.04 -9.48 13.47
C ALA A 407 -15.93 -9.67 12.24
N SER A 408 -15.78 -8.79 11.25
CA SER A 408 -16.78 -8.62 10.21
C SER A 408 -16.21 -8.57 8.79
N ILE A 409 -17.10 -8.81 7.82
CA ILE A 409 -16.85 -8.56 6.41
C ILE A 409 -17.94 -7.63 5.91
N ARG A 410 -17.53 -6.50 5.34
CA ARG A 410 -18.42 -5.44 4.88
C ARG A 410 -18.18 -5.12 3.42
N TRP A 411 -19.25 -4.71 2.76
CA TRP A 411 -19.18 -4.20 1.40
C TRP A 411 -19.12 -2.68 1.41
N TYR A 412 -18.21 -2.07 0.67
CA TYR A 412 -18.14 -0.62 0.58
C TYR A 412 -18.02 -0.15 -0.87
N LEU A 413 -18.40 1.11 -1.10
CA LEU A 413 -18.37 1.76 -2.39
C LEU A 413 -17.44 2.97 -2.34
N GLY A 414 -16.75 3.21 -3.44
CA GLY A 414 -15.95 4.41 -3.64
C GLY A 414 -15.82 4.73 -5.12
N SER A 415 -15.69 6.01 -5.43
CA SER A 415 -15.56 6.48 -6.81
C SER A 415 -14.19 6.14 -7.42
N ASP A 416 -13.18 5.98 -6.57
CA ASP A 416 -11.81 5.65 -6.90
C ASP A 416 -11.28 4.44 -6.08
N ALA A 417 -12.18 3.72 -5.39
CA ALA A 417 -11.83 2.59 -4.56
C ALA A 417 -11.74 1.30 -5.38
N GLY A 418 -10.59 0.69 -5.37
CA GLY A 418 -10.33 -0.58 -6.06
C GLY A 418 -9.57 -1.56 -5.18
N PHE A 419 -9.80 -1.59 -3.85
CA PHE A 419 -9.05 -2.44 -2.94
C PHE A 419 -9.96 -3.18 -1.95
N ALA A 420 -9.48 -4.31 -1.42
CA ALA A 420 -9.93 -4.91 -0.18
C ALA A 420 -8.86 -4.67 0.89
N ILE A 421 -9.24 -4.74 2.13
CA ILE A 421 -8.32 -4.61 3.25
C ILE A 421 -8.81 -5.46 4.41
N GLY A 422 -7.90 -6.28 4.96
CA GLY A 422 -8.13 -7.10 6.16
C GLY A 422 -7.32 -6.61 7.35
N PRO A 423 -7.64 -5.44 7.91
CA PRO A 423 -6.99 -4.94 9.11
C PRO A 423 -7.42 -5.72 10.35
N ARG A 424 -6.65 -5.56 11.41
CA ARG A 424 -6.92 -6.14 12.72
C ARG A 424 -6.53 -5.15 13.81
N GLN A 425 -7.18 -5.29 14.96
CA GLN A 425 -6.85 -4.57 16.18
C GLN A 425 -6.34 -5.56 17.22
N VAL A 426 -5.25 -5.23 17.88
CA VAL A 426 -4.53 -6.16 18.75
C VAL A 426 -4.32 -5.59 20.15
N ASP A 427 -4.26 -6.46 21.13
CA ASP A 427 -3.70 -6.15 22.46
C ASP A 427 -2.16 -6.14 22.33
N PRO A 428 -1.48 -4.99 22.44
CA PRO A 428 -0.04 -4.91 22.24
C PRO A 428 0.78 -5.64 23.32
N ARG A 429 0.14 -6.00 24.45
CA ARG A 429 0.80 -6.75 25.51
C ARG A 429 1.12 -8.20 25.11
N SER A 430 0.29 -8.78 24.22
CA SER A 430 0.35 -10.21 23.87
C SER A 430 0.34 -10.51 22.38
N GLY A 431 -0.03 -9.53 21.53
CA GLY A 431 -0.33 -9.75 20.13
C GLY A 431 -1.69 -10.41 19.90
N GLU A 432 -2.55 -10.54 20.91
CA GLU A 432 -3.90 -11.10 20.77
C GLU A 432 -4.73 -10.21 19.84
N ILE A 433 -5.28 -10.80 18.78
CA ILE A 433 -6.23 -10.12 17.92
C ILE A 433 -7.56 -10.04 18.67
N ILE A 434 -8.05 -8.81 18.87
CA ILE A 434 -9.31 -8.52 19.55
C ILE A 434 -10.44 -8.41 18.53
N ASP A 435 -10.14 -7.79 17.38
CA ASP A 435 -11.12 -7.49 16.35
C ASP A 435 -10.45 -7.48 14.96
N ALA A 436 -11.25 -7.76 13.91
CA ALA A 436 -10.81 -7.74 12.53
C ALA A 436 -11.98 -7.46 11.57
N ASP A 437 -11.92 -6.36 10.83
CA ASP A 437 -12.97 -5.95 9.90
C ASP A 437 -12.46 -5.92 8.47
N ILE A 438 -12.89 -6.86 7.66
CA ILE A 438 -12.59 -6.90 6.23
C ILE A 438 -13.53 -5.95 5.50
N ALA A 439 -12.97 -4.94 4.84
CA ALA A 439 -13.70 -4.07 3.93
C ALA A 439 -13.46 -4.53 2.49
N MET A 440 -14.52 -4.87 1.77
CA MET A 440 -14.46 -5.35 0.40
C MET A 440 -15.16 -4.39 -0.56
N SER A 441 -14.43 -3.90 -1.57
CA SER A 441 -15.01 -3.00 -2.59
C SER A 441 -15.87 -3.76 -3.61
N ASP A 442 -16.90 -3.10 -4.13
CA ASP A 442 -17.74 -3.59 -5.22
C ASP A 442 -16.97 -3.80 -6.54
N VAL A 443 -15.80 -3.22 -6.69
CA VAL A 443 -14.91 -3.40 -7.85
C VAL A 443 -14.62 -4.88 -8.12
N PHE A 444 -14.51 -5.72 -7.10
CA PHE A 444 -14.30 -7.16 -7.29
C PHE A 444 -15.48 -7.89 -7.93
N ALA A 445 -16.67 -7.35 -7.78
CA ALA A 445 -17.89 -7.97 -8.26
C ALA A 445 -18.40 -7.32 -9.55
N ARG A 446 -18.51 -6.00 -9.54
CA ARG A 446 -18.97 -5.18 -10.65
C ARG A 446 -17.82 -4.71 -11.53
N GLY A 447 -16.66 -4.50 -10.94
CA GLY A 447 -15.47 -3.99 -11.61
C GLY A 447 -14.91 -4.95 -12.64
N ALA A 448 -15.05 -6.26 -12.47
CA ALA A 448 -14.72 -7.22 -13.52
C ALA A 448 -15.46 -6.94 -14.82
N ARG A 449 -16.76 -6.60 -14.72
CA ARG A 449 -17.62 -6.26 -15.86
C ARG A 449 -17.49 -4.78 -16.24
N ARG A 450 -17.35 -3.90 -15.25
CA ARG A 450 -17.29 -2.45 -15.45
C ARG A 450 -15.93 -2.00 -15.94
N MET A 451 -14.82 -2.56 -15.43
CA MET A 451 -13.47 -2.25 -15.92
C MET A 451 -13.23 -2.80 -17.32
N ALA A 452 -13.93 -3.85 -17.72
CA ALA A 452 -14.01 -4.24 -19.11
C ALA A 452 -14.83 -3.26 -19.97
N SER A 453 -15.73 -2.48 -19.38
CA SER A 453 -16.59 -1.51 -20.07
C SER A 453 -16.22 -0.04 -19.86
N GLU A 454 -15.57 0.29 -18.74
CA GLU A 454 -15.24 1.68 -18.34
C GLU A 454 -13.74 1.82 -18.08
N ASP A 455 -13.15 2.75 -18.70
CA ASP A 455 -11.91 3.51 -18.48
C ASP A 455 -10.78 2.92 -17.61
N THR A 456 -10.03 1.96 -18.13
CA THR A 456 -8.67 1.71 -17.65
C THR A 456 -7.74 2.72 -18.30
N ARG A 457 -7.31 3.69 -17.51
CA ARG A 457 -6.34 4.68 -17.96
C ARG A 457 -4.94 4.07 -17.90
N PHE A 458 -4.41 3.63 -19.05
CA PHE A 458 -2.96 3.52 -19.14
C PHE A 458 -2.41 4.95 -19.03
N GLN A 459 -1.90 5.29 -17.85
CA GLN A 459 -1.13 6.53 -17.65
C GLN A 459 0.34 6.14 -17.67
N PRO A 460 1.09 6.49 -18.73
CA PRO A 460 2.51 6.17 -18.83
C PRO A 460 3.29 6.63 -17.60
N GLU A 461 2.86 7.74 -17.00
CA GLU A 461 3.49 8.34 -15.82
C GLU A 461 3.22 7.54 -14.52
N GLN A 462 2.18 6.71 -14.49
CA GLN A 462 1.84 5.85 -13.34
C GLN A 462 2.38 4.43 -13.46
N ALA A 463 2.83 4.04 -14.65
CA ALA A 463 3.34 2.69 -14.91
C ALA A 463 4.55 2.30 -14.02
N TYR A 464 5.11 3.26 -13.30
CA TYR A 464 6.33 3.11 -12.49
C TYR A 464 6.22 3.71 -11.09
N LYS A 465 4.99 4.07 -10.63
CA LYS A 465 4.82 4.41 -9.21
C LYS A 465 4.96 3.14 -8.39
N MET A 466 5.94 3.12 -7.48
CA MET A 466 6.02 2.07 -6.47
C MET A 466 4.72 2.08 -5.65
N PRO A 467 4.09 0.91 -5.44
CA PRO A 467 2.96 0.81 -4.53
C PRO A 467 3.31 1.35 -3.14
N ASP A 468 2.32 1.92 -2.46
CA ASP A 468 2.48 2.33 -1.06
C ASP A 468 2.48 1.07 -0.18
N PRO A 469 3.60 0.72 0.46
CA PRO A 469 3.67 -0.51 1.27
C PRO A 469 2.78 -0.48 2.52
N SER A 470 2.16 0.67 2.84
CA SER A 470 1.18 0.79 3.92
C SER A 470 -0.26 0.46 3.49
N ARG A 471 -0.50 0.21 2.18
CA ARG A 471 -1.80 -0.10 1.60
C ARG A 471 -1.75 -1.43 0.88
N CYS A 472 -2.75 -2.24 1.08
CA CYS A 472 -2.97 -3.41 0.25
C CYS A 472 -3.64 -2.98 -1.07
N ASP A 473 -2.81 -2.69 -2.09
CA ASP A 473 -3.30 -2.30 -3.42
C ASP A 473 -3.68 -3.51 -4.29
N TYR A 474 -3.74 -4.72 -3.70
CA TYR A 474 -4.04 -5.97 -4.41
C TYR A 474 -5.25 -5.86 -5.32
N ALA A 475 -6.29 -5.25 -4.83
CA ALA A 475 -7.55 -5.16 -5.53
C ALA A 475 -7.52 -4.27 -6.78
N LEU A 476 -6.91 -3.10 -6.70
CA LEU A 476 -6.78 -2.20 -7.86
C LEU A 476 -5.90 -2.84 -8.93
N GLU A 477 -4.77 -3.37 -8.52
CA GLU A 477 -3.82 -4.03 -9.39
C GLU A 477 -4.42 -5.30 -10.01
N SER A 478 -5.11 -6.08 -9.22
CA SER A 478 -5.75 -7.33 -9.62
C SER A 478 -6.98 -7.09 -10.51
N SER A 479 -7.71 -5.99 -10.31
CA SER A 479 -8.81 -5.61 -11.21
C SER A 479 -8.33 -5.26 -12.62
N GLN A 480 -7.15 -4.66 -12.75
CA GLN A 480 -6.52 -4.43 -14.06
C GLN A 480 -6.06 -5.75 -14.69
N GLU A 481 -5.59 -6.72 -13.90
CA GLU A 481 -5.29 -8.06 -14.37
C GLU A 481 -6.54 -8.77 -14.89
N MET A 482 -7.64 -8.68 -14.15
CA MET A 482 -8.93 -9.23 -14.59
C MET A 482 -9.43 -8.53 -15.86
N GLY A 483 -9.31 -7.20 -15.94
CA GLY A 483 -9.69 -6.44 -17.13
C GLY A 483 -8.94 -6.93 -18.39
N PHE A 484 -7.60 -7.09 -18.30
CA PHE A 484 -6.83 -7.66 -19.41
C PHE A 484 -7.27 -9.09 -19.76
N ALA A 485 -7.50 -9.93 -18.73
CA ALA A 485 -7.92 -11.31 -18.93
C ALA A 485 -9.27 -11.39 -19.67
N MET A 486 -10.24 -10.60 -19.22
CA MET A 486 -11.58 -10.57 -19.82
C MET A 486 -11.54 -10.04 -21.25
N GLU A 487 -10.82 -8.96 -21.53
CA GLU A 487 -10.63 -8.41 -22.88
C GLU A 487 -10.00 -9.44 -23.83
N LEU A 488 -9.00 -10.18 -23.37
CA LEU A 488 -8.36 -11.20 -24.19
C LEU A 488 -9.30 -12.38 -24.46
N LEU A 489 -10.01 -12.86 -23.43
CA LEU A 489 -10.97 -13.98 -23.56
C LEU A 489 -12.16 -13.62 -24.45
N GLU A 490 -12.68 -12.40 -24.32
CA GLU A 490 -13.73 -11.89 -25.22
C GLU A 490 -13.22 -11.76 -26.66
N ALA A 491 -12.03 -11.17 -26.84
CA ALA A 491 -11.41 -11.04 -28.15
C ALA A 491 -11.13 -12.38 -28.84
N ARG A 492 -10.90 -13.45 -28.06
CA ARG A 492 -10.76 -14.83 -28.55
C ARG A 492 -12.09 -15.49 -28.90
N GLY A 493 -13.21 -15.00 -28.33
CA GLY A 493 -14.51 -15.66 -28.33
C GLY A 493 -14.60 -16.83 -27.33
N ASP A 494 -13.71 -16.86 -26.34
CA ASP A 494 -13.65 -17.93 -25.31
C ASP A 494 -14.63 -17.67 -24.16
N MET A 495 -15.04 -16.39 -23.98
CA MET A 495 -15.94 -15.97 -22.91
C MET A 495 -16.66 -14.66 -23.29
N GLU A 496 -17.97 -14.64 -23.20
CA GLU A 496 -18.78 -13.43 -23.29
C GLU A 496 -18.95 -12.81 -21.90
N MET A 497 -18.92 -11.47 -21.80
CA MET A 497 -18.91 -10.74 -20.51
C MET A 497 -20.17 -10.93 -19.66
N ASP A 498 -21.30 -11.22 -20.27
CA ASP A 498 -22.59 -11.48 -19.62
C ASP A 498 -22.92 -12.97 -19.48
N SER A 499 -21.98 -13.85 -19.82
CA SER A 499 -22.17 -15.29 -19.78
C SER A 499 -22.14 -15.84 -18.33
N PRO A 500 -22.80 -17.01 -18.08
CA PRO A 500 -22.67 -17.71 -16.79
C PRO A 500 -21.24 -18.08 -16.45
N LYS A 501 -20.36 -18.28 -17.44
CA LYS A 501 -18.94 -18.56 -17.22
C LYS A 501 -18.21 -17.33 -16.66
N ALA A 502 -18.50 -16.13 -17.16
CA ALA A 502 -17.96 -14.89 -16.63
C ALA A 502 -18.44 -14.61 -15.19
N GLU A 503 -19.72 -14.95 -14.88
CA GLU A 503 -20.21 -14.87 -13.50
C GLU A 503 -19.48 -15.85 -12.58
N ALA A 504 -19.26 -17.09 -13.01
CA ALA A 504 -18.53 -18.09 -12.21
C ALA A 504 -17.09 -17.65 -11.91
N VAL A 505 -16.42 -17.02 -12.89
CA VAL A 505 -15.07 -16.44 -12.68
C VAL A 505 -15.12 -15.30 -11.68
N ALA A 506 -16.11 -14.40 -11.76
CA ALA A 506 -16.26 -13.31 -10.79
C ALA A 506 -16.52 -13.84 -9.36
N GLN A 507 -17.36 -14.88 -9.20
CA GLN A 507 -17.60 -15.53 -7.91
C GLN A 507 -16.33 -16.19 -7.34
N ALA A 508 -15.56 -16.89 -8.19
CA ALA A 508 -14.29 -17.50 -7.79
C ALA A 508 -13.26 -16.42 -7.37
N TYR A 509 -13.27 -15.30 -8.05
CA TYR A 509 -12.39 -14.17 -7.73
C TYR A 509 -12.76 -13.53 -6.39
N VAL A 510 -14.04 -13.25 -6.14
CA VAL A 510 -14.53 -12.78 -4.83
C VAL A 510 -14.07 -13.73 -3.71
N ARG A 511 -14.24 -15.05 -3.90
CA ARG A 511 -13.80 -16.05 -2.93
C ARG A 511 -12.29 -15.99 -2.68
N SER A 512 -11.49 -15.88 -3.75
CA SER A 512 -10.02 -15.80 -3.65
C SER A 512 -9.56 -14.59 -2.85
N VAL A 513 -10.15 -13.41 -3.13
CA VAL A 513 -9.84 -12.18 -2.40
C VAL A 513 -10.21 -12.30 -0.92
N ILE A 514 -11.39 -12.85 -0.60
CA ILE A 514 -11.79 -13.07 0.81
C ILE A 514 -10.84 -14.05 1.50
N MET A 515 -10.41 -15.13 0.85
CA MET A 515 -9.40 -16.02 1.42
C MET A 515 -8.12 -15.26 1.77
N HIS A 516 -7.65 -14.36 0.90
CA HIS A 516 -6.47 -13.54 1.11
C HIS A 516 -6.66 -12.59 2.31
N GLU A 517 -7.74 -11.81 2.33
CA GLU A 517 -8.00 -10.84 3.42
C GLU A 517 -8.18 -11.53 4.78
N VAL A 518 -8.83 -12.69 4.81
CA VAL A 518 -8.92 -13.50 6.04
C VAL A 518 -7.54 -13.93 6.52
N GLY A 519 -6.62 -14.28 5.62
CA GLY A 519 -5.22 -14.57 5.98
C GLY A 519 -4.57 -13.41 6.75
N HIS A 520 -4.80 -12.16 6.33
CA HIS A 520 -4.33 -10.99 7.07
C HIS A 520 -4.95 -10.87 8.45
N THR A 521 -6.24 -11.14 8.57
CA THR A 521 -6.94 -11.11 9.86
C THR A 521 -6.62 -12.30 10.76
N LEU A 522 -5.96 -13.34 10.23
CA LEU A 522 -5.34 -14.43 10.99
C LEU A 522 -3.88 -14.14 11.38
N GLY A 523 -3.36 -12.98 11.02
CA GLY A 523 -2.01 -12.53 11.38
C GLY A 523 -0.94 -12.72 10.29
N LEU A 524 -1.28 -13.22 9.10
CA LEU A 524 -0.30 -13.51 8.04
C LEU A 524 0.01 -12.25 7.22
N ARG A 525 1.27 -12.14 6.81
CA ARG A 525 1.76 -11.14 5.86
C ARG A 525 1.76 -11.70 4.43
N HIS A 526 1.91 -10.81 3.44
CA HIS A 526 2.14 -11.22 2.06
C HIS A 526 3.32 -12.17 1.93
N ASN A 527 3.21 -13.13 0.99
CA ASN A 527 4.33 -13.96 0.55
C ASN A 527 4.45 -13.95 -0.98
N PHE A 528 5.14 -12.94 -1.52
CA PHE A 528 5.34 -12.71 -2.95
C PHE A 528 6.42 -13.60 -3.60
N ARG A 529 6.95 -14.58 -2.87
CA ARG A 529 7.82 -15.63 -3.43
C ARG A 529 7.04 -16.87 -3.79
N SER A 530 5.83 -17.01 -3.30
CA SER A 530 5.06 -18.24 -3.37
C SER A 530 4.57 -18.58 -4.79
N SER A 531 4.51 -17.62 -5.70
CA SER A 531 4.20 -17.78 -7.13
C SER A 531 5.15 -18.73 -7.87
N THR A 532 6.39 -18.88 -7.36
CA THR A 532 7.48 -19.54 -8.09
C THR A 532 7.59 -21.05 -7.88
N ILE A 533 6.66 -21.68 -7.13
CA ILE A 533 6.80 -23.09 -6.75
C ILE A 533 6.29 -24.11 -7.80
N TYR A 534 5.41 -23.73 -8.71
CA TYR A 534 4.81 -24.63 -9.69
C TYR A 534 5.32 -24.37 -11.11
N LYS A 535 5.41 -25.43 -11.93
CA LYS A 535 5.77 -25.29 -13.34
C LYS A 535 4.59 -24.75 -14.15
N LEU A 536 4.87 -24.03 -15.25
CA LEU A 536 3.82 -23.48 -16.12
C LEU A 536 2.84 -24.54 -16.63
N GLN A 537 3.32 -25.77 -16.91
CA GLN A 537 2.46 -26.88 -17.32
C GLN A 537 1.47 -27.32 -16.24
N GLN A 538 1.89 -27.31 -14.98
CA GLN A 538 1.01 -27.62 -13.84
C GLN A 538 -0.06 -26.54 -13.67
N LEU A 539 0.27 -25.29 -13.94
CA LEU A 539 -0.67 -24.16 -13.88
C LEU A 539 -1.72 -24.18 -15.00
N GLN A 540 -1.50 -24.96 -16.06
CA GLN A 540 -2.47 -25.17 -17.14
C GLN A 540 -3.31 -26.44 -16.95
N ASP A 541 -3.07 -27.23 -15.91
CA ASP A 541 -3.83 -28.42 -15.57
C ASP A 541 -4.91 -28.09 -14.53
N SER A 542 -6.18 -28.15 -14.92
CA SER A 542 -7.31 -27.82 -14.04
C SER A 542 -7.44 -28.80 -12.87
N ALA A 543 -7.10 -30.07 -13.05
CA ALA A 543 -7.13 -31.06 -11.98
C ALA A 543 -6.04 -30.80 -10.94
N PHE A 544 -4.89 -30.26 -11.36
CA PHE A 544 -3.82 -29.85 -10.48
C PHE A 544 -4.19 -28.55 -9.75
N THR A 545 -4.63 -27.51 -10.48
CA THR A 545 -4.85 -26.17 -9.91
C THR A 545 -6.07 -26.08 -9.00
N SER A 546 -7.12 -26.88 -9.27
CA SER A 546 -8.28 -26.95 -8.37
C SER A 546 -7.94 -27.51 -6.97
N LYS A 547 -6.91 -28.38 -6.89
CA LYS A 547 -6.46 -28.98 -5.64
C LYS A 547 -5.37 -28.17 -4.95
N ASN A 548 -4.41 -27.64 -5.71
CA ASN A 548 -3.17 -27.05 -5.19
C ASN A 548 -3.15 -25.52 -5.28
N GLY A 549 -4.10 -24.89 -5.95
CA GLY A 549 -4.08 -23.48 -6.25
C GLY A 549 -3.03 -23.12 -7.33
N LEU A 550 -2.67 -21.84 -7.41
CA LEU A 550 -1.73 -21.30 -8.40
C LEU A 550 -0.32 -21.08 -7.83
N GLY A 551 -0.16 -21.12 -6.53
CA GLY A 551 1.10 -20.84 -5.85
C GLY A 551 1.19 -21.46 -4.46
N GLY A 552 2.25 -21.17 -3.74
CA GLY A 552 2.54 -21.70 -2.40
C GLY A 552 1.71 -21.08 -1.29
N SER A 553 1.06 -19.96 -1.56
CA SER A 553 0.29 -19.21 -0.57
C SER A 553 -0.82 -18.38 -1.22
N ILE A 554 -1.97 -18.33 -0.56
CA ILE A 554 -3.04 -17.37 -0.90
C ILE A 554 -2.62 -15.92 -0.59
N MET A 555 -1.57 -15.74 0.23
CA MET A 555 -1.04 -14.43 0.60
C MET A 555 -0.16 -13.79 -0.49
N ASP A 556 -0.10 -14.36 -1.69
CA ASP A 556 0.52 -13.79 -2.87
C ASP A 556 -0.50 -13.02 -3.72
N TYR A 557 -0.04 -12.03 -4.46
CA TYR A 557 -0.82 -11.35 -5.50
C TYR A 557 -0.68 -12.09 -6.82
N THR A 558 -1.40 -13.20 -6.96
CA THR A 558 -1.36 -13.99 -8.19
C THR A 558 -2.09 -13.26 -9.32
N PRO A 559 -1.54 -13.26 -10.55
CA PRO A 559 -2.23 -12.74 -11.71
C PRO A 559 -3.36 -13.68 -12.14
N PHE A 560 -4.23 -13.21 -13.04
CA PHE A 560 -5.11 -14.14 -13.76
C PHE A 560 -4.27 -15.14 -14.55
N ASN A 561 -4.46 -16.44 -14.25
CA ASN A 561 -3.78 -17.52 -14.94
C ASN A 561 -4.44 -17.78 -16.30
N LEU A 562 -3.83 -17.26 -17.35
CA LEU A 562 -4.30 -17.44 -18.72
C LEU A 562 -3.45 -18.44 -19.47
N ALA A 563 -4.10 -19.32 -20.22
CA ALA A 563 -3.45 -20.19 -21.20
C ALA A 563 -3.15 -19.43 -22.51
N LEU A 564 -2.12 -19.84 -23.26
CA LEU A 564 -1.99 -19.44 -24.66
C LEU A 564 -3.11 -20.07 -25.49
N LYS A 565 -3.41 -19.47 -26.62
CA LYS A 565 -4.45 -20.03 -27.51
C LYS A 565 -4.11 -21.47 -27.90
N GLY A 566 -5.05 -22.38 -27.58
CA GLY A 566 -4.89 -23.81 -27.86
C GLY A 566 -4.22 -24.62 -26.76
N GLU A 567 -3.72 -24.00 -25.68
CA GLU A 567 -3.28 -24.69 -24.49
C GLU A 567 -4.48 -25.01 -23.54
N PRO A 568 -4.41 -26.07 -22.74
CA PRO A 568 -5.38 -26.30 -21.67
C PRO A 568 -5.41 -25.12 -20.69
N GLN A 569 -6.60 -24.87 -20.09
CA GLN A 569 -6.79 -23.81 -19.12
C GLN A 569 -6.95 -24.41 -17.71
N GLY A 570 -6.05 -24.04 -16.77
CA GLY A 570 -6.22 -24.31 -15.35
C GLY A 570 -7.18 -23.32 -14.69
N GLU A 571 -7.26 -23.34 -13.34
CA GLU A 571 -8.02 -22.32 -12.60
C GLU A 571 -7.53 -20.92 -12.96
N TYR A 572 -8.46 -19.97 -13.09
CA TYR A 572 -8.12 -18.58 -13.43
C TYR A 572 -7.52 -17.82 -12.25
N VAL A 573 -7.92 -18.16 -11.03
CA VAL A 573 -7.54 -17.48 -9.80
C VAL A 573 -7.12 -18.49 -8.73
N MET A 574 -6.47 -18.02 -7.68
CA MET A 574 -6.10 -18.85 -6.55
C MET A 574 -7.36 -19.43 -5.88
N SER A 575 -7.50 -20.74 -5.80
CA SER A 575 -8.73 -21.43 -5.38
C SER A 575 -8.57 -22.28 -4.11
N ALA A 576 -7.32 -22.44 -3.63
CA ALA A 576 -6.98 -23.27 -2.47
C ALA A 576 -5.86 -22.64 -1.65
N LEU A 577 -5.74 -23.03 -0.37
CA LEU A 577 -4.58 -22.69 0.45
C LEU A 577 -3.34 -23.43 -0.05
N GLY A 578 -2.20 -22.77 -0.05
CA GLY A 578 -0.93 -23.36 -0.41
C GLY A 578 -0.16 -23.95 0.77
N PRO A 579 0.91 -24.71 0.54
CA PRO A 579 1.71 -25.33 1.59
C PRO A 579 2.28 -24.33 2.61
N TYR A 580 2.60 -23.12 2.18
CA TYR A 580 3.07 -22.06 3.07
C TYR A 580 1.98 -21.62 4.06
N ASP A 581 0.73 -21.50 3.63
CA ASP A 581 -0.39 -21.08 4.49
C ASP A 581 -0.60 -22.08 5.65
N TYR A 582 -0.54 -23.38 5.37
CA TYR A 582 -0.61 -24.41 6.39
C TYR A 582 0.54 -24.30 7.39
N TRP A 583 1.75 -24.07 6.93
CA TRP A 583 2.94 -23.90 7.77
C TRP A 583 2.89 -22.64 8.64
N ALA A 584 2.44 -21.53 8.08
CA ALA A 584 2.30 -20.28 8.83
C ALA A 584 1.21 -20.40 9.92
N ILE A 585 0.07 -21.07 9.63
CA ILE A 585 -0.96 -21.37 10.63
C ILE A 585 -0.43 -22.35 11.69
N GLU A 586 0.39 -23.35 11.31
CA GLU A 586 1.02 -24.25 12.28
C GLU A 586 1.88 -23.46 13.27
N TYR A 587 2.73 -22.55 12.80
CA TYR A 587 3.57 -21.72 13.68
C TYR A 587 2.71 -20.86 14.62
N ALA A 588 1.68 -20.22 14.10
CA ALA A 588 0.88 -19.27 14.87
C ALA A 588 -0.05 -19.93 15.87
N TYR A 589 -0.70 -21.07 15.52
CA TYR A 589 -1.87 -21.57 16.23
C TYR A 589 -1.73 -22.98 16.80
N LYS A 590 -0.69 -23.75 16.41
CA LYS A 590 -0.47 -25.08 17.03
C LYS A 590 -0.41 -24.94 18.54
N GLN A 591 -1.23 -25.73 19.26
CA GLN A 591 -1.19 -25.77 20.72
C GLN A 591 0.09 -26.49 21.14
N ILE A 592 0.92 -25.83 21.90
CA ILE A 592 2.22 -26.30 22.36
C ILE A 592 2.31 -26.01 23.85
N ASP A 593 2.84 -26.95 24.63
CA ASP A 593 3.08 -26.76 26.05
C ASP A 593 4.16 -25.70 26.28
N GLU A 594 3.96 -24.80 27.20
CA GLU A 594 4.85 -23.65 27.47
C GLU A 594 6.32 -24.07 27.68
N GLY A 595 6.55 -25.19 28.37
CA GLY A 595 7.90 -25.71 28.64
C GLY A 595 8.66 -26.21 27.40
N SER A 596 7.97 -26.52 26.30
CA SER A 596 8.54 -27.01 25.03
C SER A 596 8.38 -26.03 23.87
N GLU A 597 7.69 -24.90 24.09
CA GLU A 597 7.29 -24.00 23.02
C GLU A 597 8.49 -23.49 22.19
N LYS A 598 9.55 -23.05 22.84
CA LYS A 598 10.73 -22.53 22.15
C LYS A 598 11.36 -23.55 21.19
N GLU A 599 11.46 -24.80 21.62
CA GLU A 599 12.06 -25.86 20.81
C GLU A 599 11.13 -26.28 19.66
N GLU A 600 9.83 -26.39 19.91
CA GLU A 600 8.85 -26.76 18.89
C GLU A 600 8.73 -25.64 17.83
N LEU A 601 8.68 -24.38 18.21
CA LEU A 601 8.67 -23.25 17.27
C LEU A 601 9.94 -23.22 16.43
N ALA A 602 11.10 -23.48 17.04
CA ALA A 602 12.37 -23.57 16.30
C ALA A 602 12.36 -24.70 15.25
N LYS A 603 11.78 -25.87 15.59
CA LYS A 603 11.62 -26.99 14.63
C LYS A 603 10.68 -26.62 13.48
N ILE A 604 9.55 -25.96 13.78
CA ILE A 604 8.61 -25.50 12.75
C ILE A 604 9.30 -24.50 11.83
N ALA A 605 9.98 -23.48 12.40
CA ALA A 605 10.66 -22.45 11.62
C ALA A 605 11.85 -22.96 10.81
N ALA A 606 12.56 -24.01 11.25
CA ALA A 606 13.67 -24.63 10.51
C ALA A 606 13.24 -25.21 9.15
N ARG A 607 11.94 -25.48 8.95
CA ARG A 607 11.38 -25.93 7.66
C ARG A 607 11.41 -24.86 6.57
N SER A 608 11.78 -23.61 6.87
CA SER A 608 12.00 -22.54 5.89
C SER A 608 12.98 -22.92 4.75
N SER A 609 13.78 -23.99 4.93
CA SER A 609 14.65 -24.55 3.90
C SER A 609 13.91 -25.32 2.81
N GLU A 610 12.66 -25.73 3.04
CA GLU A 610 11.85 -26.43 2.05
C GLU A 610 11.42 -25.43 0.94
N PRO A 611 11.66 -25.69 -0.35
CA PRO A 611 11.40 -24.73 -1.42
C PRO A 611 9.95 -24.20 -1.46
N GLN A 612 8.96 -25.07 -1.14
CA GLN A 612 7.55 -24.71 -1.12
C GLN A 612 7.15 -23.79 0.05
N LEU A 613 8.03 -23.61 1.04
CA LEU A 613 7.83 -22.75 2.20
C LEU A 613 8.65 -21.46 2.13
N ALA A 614 9.34 -21.23 1.01
CA ALA A 614 10.13 -20.02 0.81
C ALA A 614 9.28 -18.75 1.01
N PHE A 615 9.84 -17.78 1.74
CA PHE A 615 9.17 -16.55 2.11
C PHE A 615 9.90 -15.32 1.58
N GLY A 616 9.15 -14.41 1.01
CA GLY A 616 9.58 -13.07 0.59
C GLY A 616 8.37 -12.17 0.55
N THR A 617 8.47 -10.95 1.09
CA THR A 617 7.32 -10.10 1.36
C THR A 617 7.54 -8.68 0.82
N ASP A 618 6.77 -7.71 1.33
CA ASP A 618 6.77 -6.30 0.88
C ASP A 618 8.17 -5.68 0.86
N GLN A 619 9.03 -6.00 1.84
CA GLN A 619 10.39 -5.45 1.89
C GLN A 619 11.24 -5.90 0.69
N GLU A 620 11.11 -7.12 0.24
CA GLU A 620 11.83 -7.66 -0.92
C GLU A 620 11.16 -7.26 -2.24
N ALA A 621 9.82 -7.13 -2.26
CA ALA A 621 9.09 -6.71 -3.46
C ALA A 621 9.29 -5.21 -3.76
N TYR A 622 9.18 -4.35 -2.73
CA TYR A 622 9.14 -2.88 -2.87
C TYR A 622 10.32 -2.15 -2.21
N GLY A 623 11.02 -2.76 -1.28
CA GLY A 623 11.95 -2.11 -0.35
C GLY A 623 13.36 -1.85 -0.88
N GLY A 624 13.62 -1.91 -2.17
CA GLY A 624 14.96 -1.69 -2.75
C GLY A 624 15.88 -2.93 -2.68
N VAL A 625 15.46 -4.03 -2.09
CA VAL A 625 16.10 -5.34 -2.23
C VAL A 625 15.75 -5.88 -3.61
N SER A 626 16.77 -6.14 -4.44
CA SER A 626 16.56 -6.55 -5.82
C SER A 626 16.49 -8.08 -5.96
N ASP A 627 15.55 -8.71 -5.25
CA ASP A 627 15.26 -10.14 -5.43
C ASP A 627 14.26 -10.32 -6.59
N PRO A 628 14.69 -10.89 -7.74
CA PRO A 628 13.84 -11.03 -8.91
C PRO A 628 12.83 -12.18 -8.81
N ASP A 629 12.89 -13.01 -7.76
CA ASP A 629 11.94 -14.08 -7.50
C ASP A 629 10.89 -13.69 -6.44
N VAL A 630 10.88 -12.42 -6.01
CA VAL A 630 9.87 -11.84 -5.10
C VAL A 630 9.16 -10.71 -5.82
N ASN A 631 8.00 -11.00 -6.38
CA ASN A 631 7.22 -10.05 -7.18
C ASN A 631 5.72 -10.24 -6.98
N ILE A 632 4.97 -9.22 -7.37
CA ILE A 632 3.53 -9.31 -7.55
C ILE A 632 3.20 -9.65 -9.00
N PHE A 633 2.13 -10.37 -9.24
CA PHE A 633 1.58 -10.71 -10.56
C PHE A 633 2.55 -11.47 -11.48
N ASP A 634 3.36 -12.33 -10.90
CA ASP A 634 4.12 -13.36 -11.61
C ASP A 634 3.58 -14.77 -11.29
N LEU A 635 3.93 -15.74 -12.10
CA LEU A 635 3.59 -17.15 -11.90
C LEU A 635 4.67 -18.07 -12.48
N GLY A 636 4.79 -19.21 -11.85
CA GLY A 636 5.59 -20.31 -12.35
C GLY A 636 7.06 -20.28 -11.92
N SER A 637 7.66 -21.45 -11.84
CA SER A 637 9.04 -21.64 -11.39
C SER A 637 10.09 -21.06 -12.34
N ASP A 638 9.68 -20.57 -13.50
CA ASP A 638 10.47 -19.73 -14.41
C ASP A 638 9.71 -18.44 -14.73
N PRO A 639 9.83 -17.40 -13.90
CA PRO A 639 9.16 -16.13 -14.12
C PRO A 639 9.51 -15.46 -15.46
N LEU A 640 10.71 -15.63 -15.99
CA LEU A 640 11.05 -15.07 -17.30
C LEU A 640 10.25 -15.72 -18.43
N ALA A 641 10.05 -17.05 -18.38
CA ALA A 641 9.18 -17.74 -19.32
C ALA A 641 7.71 -17.29 -19.18
N TYR A 642 7.23 -17.10 -17.95
CA TYR A 642 5.90 -16.53 -17.69
C TYR A 642 5.77 -15.13 -18.29
N PHE A 643 6.71 -14.24 -18.07
CA PHE A 643 6.66 -12.89 -18.63
C PHE A 643 6.70 -12.89 -20.16
N GLN A 644 7.49 -13.78 -20.77
CA GLN A 644 7.48 -13.95 -22.23
C GLN A 644 6.08 -14.36 -22.74
N LYS A 645 5.40 -15.26 -22.02
CA LYS A 645 4.01 -15.67 -22.28
C LYS A 645 3.05 -14.49 -22.17
N ARG A 646 3.17 -13.65 -21.16
CA ARG A 646 2.33 -12.43 -20.98
C ARG A 646 2.50 -11.44 -22.13
N LEU A 647 3.73 -11.20 -22.57
CA LEU A 647 4.00 -10.32 -23.72
C LEU A 647 3.45 -10.89 -25.04
N ALA A 648 3.47 -12.21 -25.20
CA ALA A 648 2.85 -12.85 -26.36
C ALA A 648 1.33 -12.63 -26.38
N MET A 649 0.66 -12.75 -25.22
CA MET A 649 -0.76 -12.48 -25.08
C MET A 649 -1.12 -11.00 -25.36
N SER A 650 -0.27 -10.07 -24.91
CA SER A 650 -0.42 -8.66 -25.24
C SER A 650 -0.38 -8.39 -26.75
N ARG A 651 0.57 -9.03 -27.46
CA ARG A 651 0.63 -8.92 -28.92
C ARG A 651 -0.56 -9.58 -29.60
N GLU A 652 -1.00 -10.74 -29.12
CA GLU A 652 -2.22 -11.38 -29.60
C GLU A 652 -3.42 -10.42 -29.46
N LEU A 653 -3.58 -9.74 -28.33
CA LEU A 653 -4.65 -8.76 -28.15
C LEU A 653 -4.54 -7.62 -29.16
N TRP A 654 -3.35 -7.05 -29.40
CA TRP A 654 -3.13 -6.01 -30.38
C TRP A 654 -3.44 -6.47 -31.83
N ASP A 655 -3.05 -7.69 -32.20
CA ASP A 655 -3.36 -8.25 -33.52
C ASP A 655 -4.88 -8.38 -33.72
N ARG A 656 -5.60 -8.76 -32.66
CA ARG A 656 -7.08 -8.84 -32.69
C ARG A 656 -7.70 -7.46 -32.77
N VAL A 657 -7.23 -6.46 -32.02
CA VAL A 657 -7.67 -5.07 -32.11
C VAL A 657 -7.49 -4.53 -33.55
N GLN A 658 -6.37 -4.82 -34.19
CA GLN A 658 -6.09 -4.38 -35.56
C GLN A 658 -7.05 -4.99 -36.60
N THR A 659 -7.52 -6.20 -36.35
CA THR A 659 -8.42 -6.93 -37.28
C THR A 659 -9.90 -6.87 -36.87
N ARG A 660 -10.23 -6.37 -35.67
CA ARG A 660 -11.61 -6.29 -35.15
C ARG A 660 -12.47 -5.39 -36.01
N ARG A 661 -13.62 -5.92 -36.44
CA ARG A 661 -14.69 -5.15 -37.08
C ARG A 661 -15.74 -4.85 -36.03
N LEU A 662 -15.96 -3.57 -35.76
CA LEU A 662 -17.02 -3.12 -34.86
C LEU A 662 -18.39 -3.24 -35.55
N LYS A 663 -19.40 -3.53 -34.76
CA LYS A 663 -20.80 -3.50 -35.24
C LYS A 663 -21.26 -2.05 -35.46
N PRO A 664 -22.18 -1.77 -36.36
CA PRO A 664 -22.78 -0.43 -36.48
C PRO A 664 -23.32 0.05 -35.12
N GLY A 665 -22.89 1.27 -34.69
CA GLY A 665 -23.24 1.86 -33.39
C GLY A 665 -22.32 1.50 -32.21
N GLU A 666 -21.39 0.57 -32.37
CA GLU A 666 -20.41 0.24 -31.34
C GLU A 666 -19.36 1.36 -31.20
N SER A 667 -19.04 1.75 -29.96
CA SER A 667 -18.08 2.83 -29.70
C SER A 667 -16.62 2.43 -30.00
N TYR A 668 -15.88 3.33 -30.64
CA TYR A 668 -14.44 3.18 -30.85
C TYR A 668 -13.62 3.16 -29.54
N ALA A 669 -14.19 3.62 -28.42
CA ALA A 669 -13.56 3.56 -27.10
C ALA A 669 -13.22 2.10 -26.70
N THR A 670 -14.00 1.12 -27.16
CA THR A 670 -13.70 -0.30 -26.93
C THR A 670 -12.37 -0.74 -27.54
N LEU A 671 -12.03 -0.25 -28.75
CA LEU A 671 -10.72 -0.55 -29.37
C LEU A 671 -9.58 0.10 -28.60
N ARG A 672 -9.76 1.34 -28.16
CA ARG A 672 -8.76 2.06 -27.39
C ARG A 672 -8.47 1.32 -26.08
N ARG A 673 -9.50 0.92 -25.36
CA ARG A 673 -9.39 0.17 -24.11
C ARG A 673 -8.57 -1.12 -24.29
N SER A 674 -8.94 -1.97 -25.22
CA SER A 674 -8.21 -3.21 -25.53
C SER A 674 -6.75 -2.92 -25.91
N PHE A 675 -6.51 -1.84 -26.67
CA PHE A 675 -5.17 -1.42 -27.06
C PHE A 675 -4.30 -1.00 -25.86
N GLU A 676 -4.86 -0.22 -24.94
CA GLU A 676 -4.19 0.26 -23.73
C GLU A 676 -3.91 -0.89 -22.75
N TYR A 677 -4.79 -1.90 -22.65
CA TYR A 677 -4.50 -3.12 -21.86
C TYR A 677 -3.25 -3.86 -22.35
N GLY A 678 -3.01 -3.89 -23.66
CA GLY A 678 -1.76 -4.43 -24.19
C GLY A 678 -0.53 -3.70 -23.68
N PHE A 679 -0.55 -2.36 -23.63
CA PHE A 679 0.56 -1.56 -23.07
C PHE A 679 0.71 -1.73 -21.56
N SER A 680 -0.39 -1.88 -20.82
CA SER A 680 -0.33 -2.11 -19.36
C SER A 680 0.43 -3.39 -19.01
N GLN A 681 0.31 -4.44 -19.84
CA GLN A 681 1.08 -5.68 -19.63
C GLN A 681 2.59 -5.49 -19.82
N PHE A 682 3.01 -4.67 -20.77
CA PHE A 682 4.42 -4.29 -20.92
C PHE A 682 4.90 -3.48 -19.73
N ALA A 683 4.12 -2.52 -19.27
CA ALA A 683 4.44 -1.68 -18.11
C ALA A 683 4.62 -2.50 -16.83
N ARG A 684 3.81 -3.53 -16.61
CA ARG A 684 3.93 -4.44 -15.45
C ARG A 684 5.11 -5.41 -15.58
N THR A 685 5.29 -5.99 -16.76
CA THR A 685 6.28 -7.05 -17.00
C THR A 685 7.71 -6.53 -17.02
N MET A 686 7.98 -5.41 -17.71
CA MET A 686 9.36 -4.99 -17.97
C MET A 686 10.14 -4.59 -16.72
N PRO A 687 9.60 -3.87 -15.73
CA PRO A 687 10.31 -3.56 -14.50
C PRO A 687 10.78 -4.80 -13.74
N VAL A 688 9.94 -5.84 -13.71
CA VAL A 688 10.27 -7.11 -13.04
C VAL A 688 11.36 -7.86 -13.80
N VAL A 689 11.29 -7.88 -15.13
CA VAL A 689 12.34 -8.49 -15.95
C VAL A 689 13.68 -7.77 -15.74
N VAL A 690 13.68 -6.44 -15.63
CA VAL A 690 14.91 -5.66 -15.37
C VAL A 690 15.50 -5.98 -13.99
N LYS A 691 14.70 -6.35 -12.96
CA LYS A 691 15.21 -6.74 -11.63
C LYS A 691 16.22 -7.88 -11.69
N TYR A 692 16.18 -8.75 -12.71
CA TYR A 692 17.17 -9.81 -12.90
C TYR A 692 18.57 -9.27 -13.20
N VAL A 693 18.69 -8.10 -13.86
CA VAL A 693 20.00 -7.50 -14.21
C VAL A 693 20.61 -6.84 -12.96
N GLY A 694 21.72 -7.39 -12.51
CA GLY A 694 22.29 -7.03 -11.21
C GLY A 694 21.41 -7.46 -10.03
N GLY A 695 20.52 -8.44 -10.22
CA GLY A 695 19.65 -8.99 -9.19
C GLY A 695 20.43 -9.82 -8.18
N VAL A 696 19.89 -9.85 -6.94
CA VAL A 696 20.42 -10.64 -5.82
C VAL A 696 19.24 -11.34 -5.16
N THR A 697 19.29 -12.66 -5.09
CA THR A 697 18.31 -13.46 -4.35
C THR A 697 18.54 -13.27 -2.84
N HIS A 698 17.51 -13.04 -2.09
CA HIS A 698 17.55 -12.91 -0.64
C HIS A 698 16.81 -14.05 0.04
N LEU A 699 17.49 -14.80 0.89
CA LEU A 699 16.89 -15.85 1.73
C LEU A 699 16.92 -15.41 3.18
N ARG A 700 15.76 -15.43 3.82
CA ARG A 700 15.65 -15.25 5.27
C ARG A 700 16.00 -16.58 5.94
N ASP A 701 17.26 -16.75 6.27
CA ASP A 701 17.79 -18.00 6.81
C ASP A 701 18.68 -17.78 8.04
N HIS A 702 18.76 -18.80 8.87
CA HIS A 702 19.59 -18.81 10.07
C HIS A 702 20.77 -19.77 9.92
N ALA A 703 21.82 -19.55 10.74
CA ALA A 703 23.01 -20.40 10.71
C ALA A 703 22.66 -21.88 10.93
N GLY A 704 23.39 -22.74 10.26
CA GLY A 704 23.25 -24.20 10.38
C GLY A 704 22.70 -24.88 9.10
N THR A 705 22.14 -24.13 8.17
CA THR A 705 21.61 -24.68 6.88
C THR A 705 22.66 -24.74 5.79
N GLY A 706 23.76 -23.98 5.91
CA GLY A 706 24.82 -23.86 4.89
C GLY A 706 24.41 -23.02 3.67
N ARG A 707 23.23 -22.38 3.68
CA ARG A 707 22.76 -21.52 2.58
C ARG A 707 23.24 -20.09 2.76
N ALA A 708 23.57 -19.42 1.65
CA ALA A 708 23.91 -18.01 1.64
C ALA A 708 22.62 -17.15 1.72
N THR A 709 22.65 -16.10 2.54
CA THR A 709 21.52 -15.14 2.69
C THR A 709 21.33 -14.33 1.41
N PHE A 710 22.44 -13.93 0.75
CA PHE A 710 22.40 -13.14 -0.48
C PHE A 710 23.22 -13.82 -1.56
N THR A 711 22.60 -14.10 -2.71
CA THR A 711 23.26 -14.77 -3.85
C THR A 711 22.98 -13.99 -5.13
N PRO A 712 24.02 -13.58 -5.90
CA PRO A 712 23.82 -12.97 -7.21
C PRO A 712 23.01 -13.88 -8.13
N VAL A 713 22.10 -13.29 -8.90
CA VAL A 713 21.34 -14.04 -9.92
C VAL A 713 22.32 -14.65 -10.92
N PRO A 714 22.14 -15.94 -11.33
CA PRO A 714 23.00 -16.58 -12.33
C PRO A 714 23.12 -15.75 -13.60
N VAL A 715 24.35 -15.67 -14.16
CA VAL A 715 24.64 -14.78 -15.29
C VAL A 715 23.80 -15.09 -16.52
N GLU A 716 23.46 -16.37 -16.75
CA GLU A 716 22.61 -16.81 -17.86
C GLU A 716 21.20 -16.22 -17.75
N ARG A 717 20.64 -16.17 -16.53
CA ARG A 717 19.31 -15.55 -16.26
C ARG A 717 19.38 -14.04 -16.45
N GLN A 718 20.45 -13.38 -16.00
CA GLN A 718 20.66 -11.95 -16.20
C GLN A 718 20.74 -11.59 -17.70
N ARG A 719 21.52 -12.36 -18.49
CA ARG A 719 21.63 -12.20 -19.94
C ARG A 719 20.30 -12.48 -20.66
N ALA A 720 19.56 -13.50 -20.22
CA ALA A 720 18.22 -13.79 -20.76
C ALA A 720 17.26 -12.62 -20.52
N ALA A 721 17.24 -12.05 -19.32
CA ALA A 721 16.43 -10.90 -18.98
C ALA A 721 16.82 -9.66 -19.80
N LEU A 722 18.12 -9.35 -19.91
CA LEU A 722 18.61 -8.23 -20.73
C LEU A 722 18.23 -8.39 -22.21
N LYS A 723 18.36 -9.61 -22.75
CA LYS A 723 17.92 -9.93 -24.11
C LYS A 723 16.40 -9.79 -24.26
N MET A 724 15.62 -10.15 -23.25
CA MET A 724 14.18 -9.98 -23.26
C MET A 724 13.79 -8.51 -23.31
N VAL A 725 14.40 -7.65 -22.49
CA VAL A 725 14.19 -6.20 -22.52
C VAL A 725 14.57 -5.61 -23.88
N THR A 726 15.78 -5.89 -24.37
CA THR A 726 16.27 -5.32 -25.62
C THR A 726 15.43 -5.75 -26.82
N ASN A 727 15.00 -7.01 -26.89
CA ASN A 727 14.19 -7.53 -27.98
C ASN A 727 12.74 -7.03 -27.95
N ASN A 728 12.17 -6.76 -26.77
CA ASN A 728 10.76 -6.40 -26.65
C ASN A 728 10.52 -4.88 -26.58
N LEU A 729 11.50 -4.08 -26.08
CA LEU A 729 11.35 -2.64 -25.97
C LEU A 729 12.23 -1.85 -26.93
N PHE A 730 13.48 -2.28 -27.18
CA PHE A 730 14.44 -1.47 -27.92
C PHE A 730 14.57 -1.84 -29.40
N LYS A 731 14.01 -2.95 -29.84
CA LYS A 731 14.03 -3.31 -31.27
C LYS A 731 13.18 -2.36 -32.11
N ALA A 732 13.61 -2.01 -33.30
CA ALA A 732 12.94 -1.05 -34.17
C ALA A 732 11.51 -1.44 -34.56
N ASP A 733 11.21 -2.73 -34.57
CA ASP A 733 9.90 -3.28 -34.99
C ASP A 733 9.07 -3.83 -33.83
N SER A 734 9.44 -3.56 -32.58
CA SER A 734 8.70 -4.06 -31.39
C SER A 734 7.27 -3.53 -31.31
N PHE A 735 7.00 -2.32 -31.85
CA PHE A 735 5.71 -1.65 -31.79
C PHE A 735 5.33 -1.13 -33.18
N LYS A 736 4.63 -1.95 -33.95
CA LYS A 736 4.13 -1.58 -35.27
C LYS A 736 2.62 -1.71 -35.31
N PHE A 737 1.96 -0.59 -35.55
CA PHE A 737 0.51 -0.53 -35.70
C PHE A 737 0.13 0.18 -36.99
N SER A 738 -0.95 -0.26 -37.63
CA SER A 738 -1.43 0.37 -38.87
C SER A 738 -2.02 1.75 -38.57
N ALA A 739 -1.88 2.69 -39.50
CA ALA A 739 -2.50 4.01 -39.39
C ALA A 739 -4.02 3.89 -39.22
N ALA A 740 -4.64 2.92 -39.93
CA ALA A 740 -6.07 2.63 -39.83
C ALA A 740 -6.50 2.15 -38.44
N THR A 741 -5.61 1.51 -37.70
CA THR A 741 -5.89 1.14 -36.27
C THR A 741 -5.77 2.35 -35.37
N VAL A 742 -4.63 3.04 -35.42
CA VAL A 742 -4.35 4.18 -34.52
C VAL A 742 -5.41 5.29 -34.70
N SER A 743 -5.84 5.58 -35.92
CA SER A 743 -6.86 6.61 -36.16
C SER A 743 -8.28 6.26 -35.67
N ARG A 744 -8.50 4.98 -35.29
CA ARG A 744 -9.78 4.51 -34.71
C ARG A 744 -9.77 4.36 -33.19
N LEU A 745 -8.68 4.68 -32.51
CA LEU A 745 -8.59 4.61 -31.05
C LEU A 745 -9.31 5.80 -30.41
N GLY A 746 -10.63 5.82 -30.50
CA GLY A 746 -11.49 6.91 -30.03
C GLY A 746 -11.68 6.93 -28.52
N ASN A 747 -12.17 8.05 -28.02
CA ASN A 747 -12.57 8.22 -26.61
C ASN A 747 -14.09 8.07 -26.46
N ASP A 748 -14.50 7.67 -25.29
CA ASP A 748 -15.86 7.97 -24.84
C ASP A 748 -15.91 9.45 -24.44
N GLN A 749 -16.74 10.22 -25.14
CA GLN A 749 -16.77 11.67 -24.91
C GLN A 749 -17.55 12.07 -23.65
N LEU A 750 -18.38 11.17 -23.12
CA LEU A 750 -19.14 11.41 -21.89
C LEU A 750 -18.31 11.05 -20.66
N ASP A 751 -17.64 9.90 -20.69
CA ASP A 751 -16.86 9.41 -19.56
C ASP A 751 -15.39 9.87 -19.56
N SER A 752 -14.90 10.33 -20.71
CA SER A 752 -13.48 10.68 -20.91
C SER A 752 -13.27 12.10 -21.41
N TYR A 753 -14.07 13.05 -20.91
CA TYR A 753 -13.98 14.45 -21.34
C TYR A 753 -12.55 15.00 -21.25
N GLY A 754 -12.09 15.59 -22.36
CA GLY A 754 -10.77 16.22 -22.45
C GLY A 754 -9.57 15.29 -22.62
N LYS A 755 -9.75 13.96 -22.78
CA LYS A 755 -8.62 13.07 -23.09
C LYS A 755 -8.10 13.34 -24.51
N PRO A 756 -6.75 13.45 -24.68
CA PRO A 756 -6.14 13.56 -26.00
C PRO A 756 -6.29 12.24 -26.78
N ASP A 757 -5.98 12.29 -28.07
CA ASP A 757 -5.77 11.10 -28.91
C ASP A 757 -4.62 10.23 -28.37
N VAL A 758 -4.55 8.99 -28.87
CA VAL A 758 -3.50 8.05 -28.46
C VAL A 758 -2.18 8.37 -29.18
N SER A 759 -1.17 8.75 -28.43
CA SER A 759 0.19 8.84 -28.93
C SER A 759 0.97 7.56 -28.67
N VAL A 760 1.01 6.66 -29.65
CA VAL A 760 1.80 5.41 -29.55
C VAL A 760 3.26 5.69 -29.25
N GLY A 761 3.83 6.73 -29.86
CA GLY A 761 5.22 7.14 -29.62
C GLY A 761 5.47 7.52 -28.17
N SER A 762 4.53 8.21 -27.52
CA SER A 762 4.64 8.56 -26.10
C SER A 762 4.53 7.34 -25.18
N TYR A 763 3.62 6.40 -25.46
CA TYR A 763 3.48 5.16 -24.68
C TYR A 763 4.75 4.32 -24.76
N VAL A 764 5.29 4.13 -25.96
CA VAL A 764 6.55 3.38 -26.18
C VAL A 764 7.72 4.07 -25.49
N LEU A 765 7.83 5.40 -25.61
CA LEU A 765 8.90 6.17 -25.00
C LEU A 765 8.89 6.06 -23.46
N ALA A 766 7.71 6.11 -22.85
CA ALA A 766 7.56 5.95 -21.40
C ALA A 766 8.09 4.58 -20.92
N LEU A 767 7.73 3.48 -21.60
CA LEU A 767 8.23 2.14 -21.30
C LEU A 767 9.76 2.03 -21.47
N GLN A 768 10.28 2.62 -22.56
CA GLN A 768 11.71 2.60 -22.87
C GLN A 768 12.52 3.43 -21.87
N SER A 769 12.03 4.62 -21.51
CA SER A 769 12.68 5.50 -20.54
C SER A 769 12.81 4.84 -19.18
N ALA A 770 11.75 4.23 -18.70
CA ALA A 770 11.78 3.56 -17.41
C ALA A 770 12.70 2.32 -17.37
N ALA A 771 12.75 1.54 -18.44
CA ALA A 771 13.71 0.45 -18.54
C ALA A 771 15.17 0.97 -18.55
N LEU A 772 15.43 2.09 -19.23
CA LEU A 772 16.75 2.73 -19.23
C LEU A 772 17.11 3.29 -17.84
N ASP A 773 16.14 3.91 -17.13
CA ASP A 773 16.36 4.44 -15.79
C ASP A 773 16.77 3.35 -14.79
N GLN A 774 16.15 2.17 -14.89
CA GLN A 774 16.54 1.03 -14.05
C GLN A 774 17.88 0.42 -14.46
N LEU A 775 18.09 0.12 -15.75
CA LEU A 775 19.30 -0.54 -16.24
C LEU A 775 20.55 0.31 -16.04
N LEU A 776 20.45 1.63 -16.17
CA LEU A 776 21.57 2.57 -16.05
C LEU A 776 21.64 3.22 -14.65
N SER A 777 20.89 2.71 -13.67
CA SER A 777 20.90 3.24 -12.30
C SER A 777 22.20 2.92 -11.56
N ASP A 778 22.56 3.78 -10.61
CA ASP A 778 23.70 3.58 -9.72
C ASP A 778 23.53 2.30 -8.88
N ALA A 779 22.29 1.96 -8.51
CA ALA A 779 22.00 0.76 -7.75
C ALA A 779 22.32 -0.52 -8.54
N VAL A 780 21.94 -0.61 -9.81
CA VAL A 780 22.31 -1.74 -10.69
C VAL A 780 23.82 -1.79 -10.91
N ALA A 781 24.45 -0.64 -11.20
CA ALA A 781 25.89 -0.55 -11.40
C ALA A 781 26.65 -0.99 -10.15
N GLY A 782 26.25 -0.55 -8.96
CA GLY A 782 26.83 -0.96 -7.68
C GLY A 782 26.72 -2.47 -7.46
N ARG A 783 25.51 -3.04 -7.63
CA ARG A 783 25.31 -4.48 -7.44
C ARG A 783 26.10 -5.36 -8.42
N LEU A 784 26.24 -4.94 -9.68
CA LEU A 784 27.07 -5.68 -10.65
C LEU A 784 28.56 -5.64 -10.28
N LEU A 785 29.05 -4.52 -9.78
CA LEU A 785 30.43 -4.40 -9.31
C LEU A 785 30.65 -5.26 -8.05
N ASP A 786 29.73 -5.19 -7.08
CA ASP A 786 29.79 -5.95 -5.82
C ASP A 786 29.56 -7.47 -6.03
N SER A 787 28.90 -7.86 -7.12
CA SER A 787 28.65 -9.28 -7.43
C SER A 787 29.95 -10.08 -7.67
N LYS A 788 31.00 -9.41 -8.11
CA LYS A 788 32.34 -10.03 -8.27
C LYS A 788 32.91 -10.45 -6.92
N GLU A 789 32.64 -9.74 -5.85
CA GLU A 789 33.08 -10.06 -4.50
C GLU A 789 32.27 -11.20 -3.85
N LYS A 790 31.07 -11.46 -4.38
CA LYS A 790 30.16 -12.52 -3.91
C LYS A 790 30.21 -13.79 -4.76
N SER A 791 31.17 -13.89 -5.66
CA SER A 791 31.35 -15.06 -6.56
C SER A 791 32.77 -15.56 -6.56
N ASP A 792 32.95 -16.84 -6.38
CA ASP A 792 34.29 -17.51 -6.50
C ASP A 792 34.84 -17.50 -7.94
N ASP A 793 33.99 -17.27 -8.93
CA ASP A 793 34.38 -17.20 -10.35
C ASP A 793 33.81 -15.91 -10.97
N PRO A 794 34.67 -14.91 -11.22
CA PRO A 794 34.26 -13.65 -11.86
C PRO A 794 33.61 -13.80 -13.24
N ARG A 795 33.82 -14.93 -13.94
CA ARG A 795 33.20 -15.21 -15.24
C ARG A 795 31.73 -15.60 -15.12
N LYS A 796 31.27 -15.96 -13.90
CA LYS A 796 29.88 -16.31 -13.58
C LYS A 796 29.02 -15.13 -13.17
N VAL A 797 29.54 -13.91 -13.27
CA VAL A 797 28.80 -12.68 -13.03
C VAL A 797 28.71 -11.84 -14.32
N LEU A 798 27.59 -11.09 -14.45
CA LEU A 798 27.43 -10.15 -15.55
C LEU A 798 28.34 -8.94 -15.31
N GLY A 799 29.19 -8.60 -16.29
CA GLY A 799 30.02 -7.40 -16.23
C GLY A 799 29.21 -6.14 -16.46
N LEU A 800 29.56 -5.07 -15.75
CA LEU A 800 28.94 -3.75 -15.97
C LEU A 800 29.25 -3.20 -17.38
N ASP A 801 30.42 -3.50 -17.89
CA ASP A 801 30.83 -3.19 -19.27
C ASP A 801 29.97 -3.94 -20.30
N GLU A 802 29.65 -5.22 -20.06
CA GLU A 802 28.72 -6.00 -20.88
C GLU A 802 27.30 -5.42 -20.89
N LEU A 803 26.80 -4.98 -19.73
CA LEU A 803 25.51 -4.32 -19.63
C LEU A 803 25.47 -3.05 -20.49
N TYR A 804 26.42 -2.13 -20.28
CA TYR A 804 26.45 -0.86 -20.99
C TYR A 804 26.62 -1.06 -22.51
N ALA A 805 27.49 -1.96 -22.92
CA ALA A 805 27.70 -2.30 -24.34
C ALA A 805 26.44 -2.89 -24.98
N SER A 806 25.74 -3.78 -24.27
CA SER A 806 24.52 -4.44 -24.75
C SER A 806 23.36 -3.45 -24.92
N VAL A 807 23.16 -2.56 -23.95
CA VAL A 807 22.13 -1.50 -24.02
C VAL A 807 22.45 -0.55 -25.17
N GLN A 808 23.66 -0.06 -25.27
CA GLN A 808 24.08 0.83 -26.35
C GLN A 808 23.92 0.19 -27.74
N ALA A 809 24.34 -1.07 -27.89
CA ALA A 809 24.20 -1.78 -29.17
C ALA A 809 22.73 -1.97 -29.58
N ALA A 810 21.83 -2.21 -28.64
CA ALA A 810 20.40 -2.37 -28.93
C ALA A 810 19.74 -1.02 -29.26
N VAL A 811 20.09 0.04 -28.54
CA VAL A 811 19.51 1.39 -28.74
C VAL A 811 20.01 2.02 -30.03
N TRP A 812 21.27 1.82 -30.41
CA TRP A 812 21.91 2.42 -31.58
C TRP A 812 22.16 1.42 -32.70
N SER A 813 21.31 0.39 -32.83
CA SER A 813 21.49 -0.72 -33.77
C SER A 813 21.54 -0.29 -35.23
N GLU A 814 20.90 0.82 -35.60
CA GLU A 814 20.87 1.37 -36.96
C GLU A 814 22.25 1.85 -37.43
N LEU A 815 23.10 2.36 -36.55
CA LEU A 815 24.42 2.86 -36.88
C LEU A 815 25.30 1.79 -37.55
N LYS A 816 25.29 0.57 -36.97
CA LYS A 816 26.05 -0.56 -37.54
C LYS A 816 25.34 -1.18 -38.75
N ALA A 817 24.05 -1.11 -38.82
CA ALA A 817 23.25 -1.67 -39.90
C ALA A 817 23.18 -0.75 -41.14
N GLY A 818 23.66 0.50 -41.04
CA GLY A 818 23.57 1.49 -42.11
C GLY A 818 22.12 1.83 -42.51
N LYS A 819 21.17 1.75 -41.54
CA LYS A 819 19.76 1.97 -41.80
C LYS A 819 19.32 3.34 -41.33
N ASP A 820 18.29 3.88 -41.96
CA ASP A 820 17.65 5.12 -41.51
C ASP A 820 16.99 4.95 -40.13
N ILE A 821 16.86 6.07 -39.40
CA ILE A 821 16.43 6.08 -37.99
C ILE A 821 15.03 6.67 -37.89
N SER A 822 14.05 5.85 -37.57
CA SER A 822 12.65 6.29 -37.41
C SER A 822 12.45 7.24 -36.21
N GLY A 823 11.34 8.00 -36.19
CA GLY A 823 11.04 8.97 -35.12
C GLY A 823 11.03 8.35 -33.72
N MET A 824 10.39 7.20 -33.53
CA MET A 824 10.40 6.49 -32.23
C MET A 824 11.82 6.05 -31.80
N ARG A 825 12.66 5.64 -32.77
CA ARG A 825 14.04 5.25 -32.48
C ARG A 825 14.89 6.46 -32.12
N ARG A 826 14.73 7.60 -32.83
CA ARG A 826 15.40 8.87 -32.48
C ARG A 826 15.07 9.29 -31.05
N ASN A 827 13.80 9.13 -30.62
CA ASN A 827 13.39 9.43 -29.23
C ASN A 827 14.11 8.53 -28.23
N LEU A 828 14.13 7.21 -28.45
CA LEU A 828 14.85 6.27 -27.60
C LEU A 828 16.35 6.60 -27.51
N GLN A 829 16.98 6.92 -28.66
CA GLN A 829 18.40 7.29 -28.72
C GLN A 829 18.68 8.58 -27.93
N ARG A 830 17.79 9.59 -27.97
CA ARG A 830 17.91 10.80 -27.16
C ARG A 830 17.76 10.50 -25.66
N GLU A 831 16.83 9.65 -25.28
CA GLU A 831 16.67 9.26 -23.87
C GLU A 831 17.87 8.48 -23.32
N HIS A 832 18.47 7.59 -24.12
CA HIS A 832 19.71 6.95 -23.73
C HIS A 832 20.84 7.97 -23.60
N LEU A 833 21.01 8.84 -24.61
CA LEU A 833 22.03 9.88 -24.64
C LEU A 833 21.94 10.82 -23.42
N LYS A 834 20.73 11.26 -23.06
CA LYS A 834 20.47 12.08 -21.89
C LYS A 834 21.01 11.45 -20.60
N ARG A 835 20.80 10.14 -20.40
CA ARG A 835 21.31 9.40 -19.21
C ARG A 835 22.83 9.26 -19.25
N VAL A 836 23.39 8.92 -20.41
CA VAL A 836 24.85 8.85 -20.59
C VAL A 836 25.49 10.20 -20.24
N VAL A 837 24.98 11.30 -20.78
CA VAL A 837 25.47 12.66 -20.51
C VAL A 837 25.30 13.03 -19.03
N THR A 838 24.19 12.69 -18.40
CA THR A 838 23.99 12.91 -16.97
C THR A 838 25.05 12.18 -16.14
N ILE A 839 25.33 10.92 -16.44
CA ILE A 839 26.36 10.13 -15.77
C ILE A 839 27.76 10.76 -15.95
N LEU A 840 28.04 11.29 -17.10
CA LEU A 840 29.34 11.92 -17.38
C LEU A 840 29.54 13.26 -16.67
N LEU A 841 28.51 14.12 -16.65
CA LEU A 841 28.59 15.51 -16.18
C LEU A 841 28.21 15.67 -14.69
N ARG A 842 27.22 14.94 -14.23
CA ARG A 842 26.63 15.07 -12.88
C ARG A 842 26.47 13.68 -12.24
N PRO A 843 27.58 12.95 -12.00
CA PRO A 843 27.47 11.68 -11.30
C PRO A 843 26.88 11.91 -9.92
N SER A 844 25.98 11.02 -9.48
CA SER A 844 25.46 11.08 -8.11
C SER A 844 26.58 10.83 -7.10
N GLY A 845 26.41 11.30 -5.86
CA GLY A 845 27.38 11.04 -4.78
C GLY A 845 27.54 9.55 -4.45
N PHE A 846 26.62 8.70 -4.91
CA PHE A 846 26.64 7.25 -4.67
C PHE A 846 27.23 6.45 -5.84
N MET A 847 27.52 7.08 -6.97
CA MET A 847 28.06 6.39 -8.14
C MET A 847 29.47 5.87 -7.90
N ARG A 848 29.69 4.59 -8.16
CA ARG A 848 31.02 3.97 -8.17
C ARG A 848 31.88 4.55 -9.30
N ALA A 849 33.15 4.82 -9.02
CA ALA A 849 34.07 5.42 -9.99
C ALA A 849 34.21 4.59 -11.28
N ASP A 850 34.25 3.26 -11.15
CA ASP A 850 34.35 2.34 -12.30
C ASP A 850 33.12 2.43 -13.21
N ALA A 851 31.92 2.63 -12.66
CA ALA A 851 30.70 2.78 -13.44
C ALA A 851 30.78 3.97 -14.39
N ARG A 852 31.27 5.11 -13.89
CA ARG A 852 31.49 6.30 -14.69
C ARG A 852 32.60 6.10 -15.73
N SER A 853 33.70 5.45 -15.37
CA SER A 853 34.82 5.20 -16.29
C SER A 853 34.41 4.32 -17.45
N LEU A 854 33.66 3.22 -17.17
CA LEU A 854 33.11 2.32 -18.20
C LEU A 854 32.09 3.03 -19.09
N GLN A 855 31.20 3.86 -18.51
CA GLN A 855 30.23 4.65 -19.29
C GLN A 855 30.91 5.67 -20.19
N ARG A 856 32.00 6.30 -19.70
CA ARG A 856 32.81 7.20 -20.53
C ARG A 856 33.44 6.47 -21.72
N GLN A 857 33.96 5.27 -21.52
CA GLN A 857 34.50 4.44 -22.59
C GLN A 857 33.46 4.14 -23.67
N GLN A 858 32.24 3.76 -23.25
CA GLN A 858 31.12 3.50 -24.15
C GLN A 858 30.68 4.76 -24.90
N ALA A 859 30.69 5.92 -24.25
CA ALA A 859 30.35 7.20 -24.87
C ALA A 859 31.34 7.57 -25.99
N ILE A 860 32.65 7.35 -25.79
CA ILE A 860 33.68 7.56 -26.83
C ILE A 860 33.45 6.63 -28.01
N ALA A 861 33.15 5.35 -27.75
CA ALA A 861 32.85 4.39 -28.82
C ALA A 861 31.60 4.80 -29.61
N LEU A 862 30.55 5.23 -28.92
CA LEU A 862 29.30 5.73 -29.53
C LEU A 862 29.54 6.96 -30.40
N GLN A 863 30.34 7.92 -29.92
CA GLN A 863 30.71 9.14 -30.70
C GLN A 863 31.36 8.76 -32.03
N GLY A 864 32.29 7.79 -32.02
CA GLY A 864 32.93 7.26 -33.23
C GLY A 864 31.95 6.55 -34.17
N ASP A 865 30.99 5.75 -33.63
CA ASP A 865 29.98 5.08 -34.44
C ASP A 865 29.01 6.08 -35.10
N ILE A 866 28.60 7.12 -34.38
CA ILE A 866 27.76 8.22 -34.93
C ILE A 866 28.47 8.94 -36.08
N LEU A 867 29.73 9.29 -35.87
CA LEU A 867 30.52 10.00 -36.89
C LEU A 867 30.60 9.19 -38.20
N ARG A 868 30.83 7.88 -38.08
CA ARG A 868 30.85 6.98 -39.24
C ARG A 868 29.52 6.90 -39.95
N ALA A 869 28.42 6.83 -39.20
CA ALA A 869 27.07 6.67 -39.73
C ALA A 869 26.56 7.93 -40.44
N MET A 870 27.02 9.13 -40.06
CA MET A 870 26.60 10.41 -40.67
C MET A 870 26.95 10.51 -42.15
N SER A 871 27.91 9.76 -42.67
CA SER A 871 28.26 9.72 -44.09
C SER A 871 27.36 8.82 -44.93
N GLY A 872 26.44 8.10 -44.30
CA GLY A 872 25.52 7.16 -44.96
C GLY A 872 24.28 7.80 -45.60
N PRO A 873 23.50 7.02 -46.34
CA PRO A 873 22.25 7.46 -46.98
C PRO A 873 21.11 7.53 -45.96
N LEU A 874 21.05 8.63 -45.19
CA LEU A 874 20.05 8.87 -44.14
C LEU A 874 19.08 9.96 -44.54
N SER A 875 17.87 9.93 -43.95
CA SER A 875 16.91 11.04 -44.01
C SER A 875 17.45 12.30 -43.34
N ASN A 876 16.89 13.48 -43.67
CA ASN A 876 17.32 14.74 -43.11
C ASN A 876 17.19 14.78 -41.61
N GLU A 877 16.09 14.22 -41.09
CA GLU A 877 15.81 14.08 -39.66
C GLU A 877 16.81 13.19 -38.93
N ALA A 878 17.21 12.08 -39.54
CA ALA A 878 18.24 11.20 -39.00
C ALA A 878 19.62 11.86 -38.98
N LYS A 879 19.99 12.60 -40.05
CA LYS A 879 21.23 13.39 -40.11
C LYS A 879 21.26 14.46 -39.05
N ALA A 880 20.19 15.23 -38.90
CA ALA A 880 20.08 16.30 -37.89
C ALA A 880 20.18 15.70 -36.46
N HIS A 881 19.48 14.58 -36.19
CA HIS A 881 19.56 13.87 -34.93
C HIS A 881 20.98 13.38 -34.61
N LEU A 882 21.68 12.78 -35.58
CA LEU A 882 23.03 12.27 -35.35
C LEU A 882 24.04 13.41 -35.17
N ALA A 883 23.91 14.52 -35.90
CA ALA A 883 24.74 15.71 -35.74
C ALA A 883 24.59 16.32 -34.33
N GLU A 884 23.34 16.49 -33.86
CA GLU A 884 23.02 16.96 -32.49
C GLU A 884 23.58 15.99 -31.43
N SER A 885 23.41 14.69 -31.63
CA SER A 885 23.89 13.65 -30.70
C SER A 885 25.43 13.63 -30.63
N TYR A 886 26.09 13.76 -31.74
CA TYR A 886 27.56 13.86 -31.81
C TYR A 886 28.07 15.06 -31.01
N GLU A 887 27.47 16.22 -31.26
CA GLU A 887 27.91 17.46 -30.60
C GLU A 887 27.63 17.41 -29.09
N THR A 888 26.48 16.88 -28.68
CA THR A 888 26.15 16.66 -27.27
C THR A 888 27.20 15.79 -26.57
N LEU A 889 27.59 14.66 -27.18
CA LEU A 889 28.64 13.79 -26.64
C LEU A 889 29.99 14.48 -26.62
N ASN A 890 30.35 15.24 -27.70
CA ASN A 890 31.60 15.96 -27.79
C ASN A 890 31.76 16.97 -26.65
N GLN A 891 30.70 17.74 -26.37
CA GLN A 891 30.67 18.70 -25.28
C GLN A 891 30.75 17.98 -23.92
N ALA A 892 29.98 16.93 -23.70
CA ALA A 892 29.98 16.18 -22.46
C ALA A 892 31.33 15.49 -22.15
N LEU A 893 32.01 14.97 -23.16
CA LEU A 893 33.33 14.35 -23.01
C LEU A 893 34.48 15.35 -22.74
N LYS A 894 34.32 16.59 -23.15
CA LYS A 894 35.27 17.70 -22.96
C LYS A 894 34.99 18.54 -21.72
N ALA A 895 33.78 18.47 -21.18
CA ALA A 895 33.36 19.28 -20.04
C ALA A 895 34.23 19.00 -18.80
N PRO A 896 34.56 20.01 -18.00
CA PRO A 896 35.20 19.82 -16.71
C PRO A 896 34.22 19.10 -15.77
N LEU A 897 34.77 18.27 -14.87
CA LEU A 897 33.98 17.57 -13.83
C LEU A 897 33.42 18.59 -12.85
N LEU A 898 32.11 18.76 -12.85
CA LEU A 898 31.43 19.43 -11.75
C LEU A 898 31.33 18.45 -10.59
N ARG A 899 32.22 18.58 -9.59
CA ARG A 899 32.03 17.90 -8.31
C ARG A 899 30.90 18.63 -7.57
N THR A 900 29.72 18.03 -7.47
CA THR A 900 28.76 18.46 -6.46
C THR A 900 29.44 18.23 -5.11
N GLY A 901 29.58 19.28 -4.32
CA GLY A 901 30.29 19.25 -3.03
C GLY A 901 29.79 18.09 -2.15
N ALA A 902 30.73 17.55 -1.37
CA ALA A 902 30.47 16.49 -0.40
C ALA A 902 29.51 16.95 0.69
#